data_653b8a873fc709db94a04125f95e3287
#
_entry.id   653b8a873fc709db94a04125f95e3287
#
_cell.length_a   1.000
_cell.length_b   1.000
_cell.length_c   1.000
_cell.angle_alpha   90.00
_cell.angle_beta   90.00
_cell.angle_gamma   90.00
#
_symmetry.space_group_name_H-M   'P 1'
#
loop_
_entity.id
_entity.type
_entity.pdbx_description
1 polymer ?
#
loop_
_entity_poly.entity_id
_entity_poly.type
_entity_poly.pdbx_seq_one_letter_code
_entity_poly.pdbx_strand_id
1 'polypeptide(L)'
;ANPQFLRDPFSGNIIPPNRIHPVGRNVASIYPLPNAPGNFNNYTSAANRVVDDNGFNMRVNHNFSAKDTFFARYSFQNYKLDAPQGQAQCCLPTPPEAKQKFDLGPYVAGIQNTRLRTQGLALNETHIFRPNLINEFRTGFARTTPTTFQSDYGHMAAESLGIRGINVTRFATGLPNINVADFTGLSGGPAFLPVNPRETHYQVSDSIFWMKSRHQLKFGYHYVRRLVSPFTNTDTRSTLNFARNFTNDPVTNTQGTGLATLLIGYSTGGSRGFLLEPYYMTVQDQAWFIQDDWKVNSRLTLNIGVRHEIYWPEREIRNRLTNFDFTNLRLVYAGEDGISRSVGKKTHYKNFGPRFGFAWDVFGSGKTVIRGGFGISHFPEQPSASNLLGQQVPWTISQNFTPETNPTDWSRVPTIDNPFPPIQVVKPRTTAELNAANPRVLGHSWENETPYFETWTLNIERQLHETRLWEVAYAGSRAIHLVFAYNANEVQPGPGSLASRRLLQPLSNVANIIQIDPRNMSVYHGLQTKLVKRYSHGLQFLVSYTFGKSLDFGGSAASGGGQTGGPQTITNIRAGRGPSGYDVKHRGVVSYVYELPFGRNKKWVNRPGWSEKFAGGWQLSGITTLTTGRPFNVGLAQGVNNGAPIWPDRIRRGTLPNPDPYYWFDATAFVAPPPNTYGNVGRGVLYSPGHVNFDVSLVKNITFGERMRLQFRADAFNLFNTPAFGFPNASIGSPTVGRITSTLIGIDNRDLQFALKLEF
;
A
#
# COMPACT_ATOMS: atom_id res chain seq x y z
N ALA A 1 -3.14 45.56 -20.26
CA ALA A 1 -1.98 44.81 -19.76
C ALA A 1 -1.03 45.83 -19.14
N ASN A 2 -0.59 45.61 -17.93
CA ASN A 2 0.34 46.51 -17.26
C ASN A 2 1.76 46.18 -17.80
N PRO A 3 2.41 47.03 -18.55
CA PRO A 3 3.68 46.74 -19.21
C PRO A 3 4.86 46.52 -18.23
N GLN A 4 4.65 46.74 -16.94
CA GLN A 4 5.68 46.61 -15.90
C GLN A 4 6.17 45.17 -15.63
N PHE A 5 5.54 44.15 -16.21
CA PHE A 5 5.88 42.76 -15.92
C PHE A 5 6.32 41.94 -17.16
N LEU A 6 6.54 42.61 -18.30
CA LEU A 6 7.16 41.95 -19.44
C LEU A 6 8.63 41.77 -19.24
N ARG A 7 9.12 40.57 -19.45
CA ARG A 7 10.55 40.25 -19.44
C ARG A 7 11.11 40.52 -20.81
N ASP A 8 12.23 41.21 -20.87
CA ASP A 8 12.95 41.36 -22.12
C ASP A 8 13.59 40.03 -22.51
N PRO A 9 13.35 39.52 -23.73
CA PRO A 9 14.05 38.31 -24.17
C PRO A 9 15.54 38.58 -24.29
N PHE A 10 16.35 37.59 -24.03
CA PHE A 10 17.79 37.65 -24.32
C PHE A 10 18.01 37.81 -25.85
N SER A 11 19.00 38.59 -26.23
CA SER A 11 19.36 38.78 -27.66
C SER A 11 19.54 37.43 -28.35
N GLY A 12 18.77 37.24 -29.45
CA GLY A 12 18.80 35.97 -30.20
C GLY A 12 18.24 34.77 -29.42
N ASN A 13 17.55 34.96 -28.31
CA ASN A 13 17.09 33.92 -27.37
C ASN A 13 18.25 33.10 -26.79
N ILE A 14 19.43 33.66 -26.66
CA ILE A 14 20.63 33.02 -26.11
C ILE A 14 20.92 33.62 -24.73
N ILE A 15 21.03 32.79 -23.71
CA ILE A 15 21.45 33.23 -22.37
C ILE A 15 22.95 33.64 -22.44
N PRO A 16 23.28 34.92 -22.15
CA PRO A 16 24.67 35.35 -22.15
C PRO A 16 25.53 34.55 -21.13
N PRO A 17 26.79 34.22 -21.45
CA PRO A 17 27.62 33.41 -20.56
C PRO A 17 27.78 33.94 -19.13
N ASN A 18 27.78 35.26 -18.96
CA ASN A 18 27.81 35.93 -17.65
C ASN A 18 26.49 35.89 -16.87
N ARG A 19 25.39 35.44 -17.49
CA ARG A 19 24.08 35.23 -16.85
C ARG A 19 23.82 33.76 -16.52
N ILE A 20 24.71 32.86 -16.91
CA ILE A 20 24.64 31.43 -16.57
C ILE A 20 25.20 31.24 -15.16
N HIS A 21 24.33 30.78 -14.26
CA HIS A 21 24.67 30.52 -12.87
C HIS A 21 25.64 29.31 -12.78
N PRO A 22 26.78 29.42 -12.04
CA PRO A 22 27.76 28.34 -11.96
C PRO A 22 27.18 27.00 -11.52
N VAL A 23 26.33 27.00 -10.49
CA VAL A 23 25.67 25.78 -9.99
C VAL A 23 24.68 25.22 -11.01
N GLY A 24 23.91 26.08 -11.70
CA GLY A 24 23.01 25.66 -12.78
C GLY A 24 23.77 24.97 -13.93
N ARG A 25 24.94 25.48 -14.28
CA ARG A 25 25.87 24.85 -15.25
C ARG A 25 26.38 23.50 -14.74
N ASN A 26 26.80 23.41 -13.48
CA ASN A 26 27.24 22.15 -12.87
C ASN A 26 26.14 21.08 -12.93
N VAL A 27 24.91 21.42 -12.54
CA VAL A 27 23.76 20.51 -12.61
C VAL A 27 23.44 20.11 -14.07
N ALA A 28 23.47 21.04 -15.02
CA ALA A 28 23.26 20.71 -16.42
C ALA A 28 24.33 19.75 -16.97
N SER A 29 25.57 19.84 -16.49
CA SER A 29 26.69 19.00 -16.94
C SER A 29 26.63 17.55 -16.45
N ILE A 30 25.78 17.20 -15.49
CA ILE A 30 25.64 15.82 -15.02
C ILE A 30 24.58 15.00 -15.78
N TYR A 31 23.85 15.62 -16.73
CA TYR A 31 23.03 14.85 -17.66
C TYR A 31 23.94 14.09 -18.64
N PRO A 32 23.68 12.78 -18.84
CA PRO A 32 24.38 12.04 -19.87
C PRO A 32 24.01 12.57 -21.26
N LEU A 33 24.96 12.53 -22.21
CA LEU A 33 24.68 12.88 -23.60
C LEU A 33 23.70 11.87 -24.23
N PRO A 34 22.83 12.32 -25.16
CA PRO A 34 21.91 11.44 -25.87
C PRO A 34 22.64 10.27 -26.56
N ASN A 35 22.08 9.08 -26.54
CA ASN A 35 22.54 7.89 -27.27
C ASN A 35 21.51 7.39 -28.29
N ALA A 36 20.42 8.13 -28.51
CA ALA A 36 19.43 7.90 -29.54
C ALA A 36 19.04 9.23 -30.20
N PRO A 37 18.57 9.21 -31.46
CA PRO A 37 18.18 10.42 -32.19
C PRO A 37 16.91 11.05 -31.62
N GLY A 38 16.74 12.36 -31.89
CA GLY A 38 15.53 13.12 -31.49
C GLY A 38 15.73 13.96 -30.23
N ASN A 39 14.68 14.72 -29.90
CA ASN A 39 14.67 15.63 -28.75
C ASN A 39 13.93 15.05 -27.52
N PHE A 40 13.27 13.89 -27.67
CA PHE A 40 12.54 13.21 -26.60
C PHE A 40 12.89 11.74 -26.58
N ASN A 41 12.95 11.15 -25.38
CA ASN A 41 13.30 9.74 -25.20
C ASN A 41 14.60 9.36 -25.91
N ASN A 42 15.56 10.26 -25.91
CA ASN A 42 16.80 10.20 -26.68
C ASN A 42 17.98 9.57 -25.89
N TYR A 43 17.68 8.99 -24.73
CA TYR A 43 18.67 8.24 -23.95
C TYR A 43 18.06 6.91 -23.49
N THR A 44 18.73 5.81 -23.80
CA THR A 44 18.37 4.46 -23.35
C THR A 44 19.49 3.90 -22.50
N SER A 45 19.13 3.39 -21.32
CA SER A 45 20.05 2.72 -20.41
C SER A 45 19.37 1.46 -19.87
N ALA A 46 20.15 0.40 -19.71
CA ALA A 46 19.73 -0.84 -19.08
C ALA A 46 20.57 -1.05 -17.81
N ALA A 47 19.92 -1.23 -16.69
CA ALA A 47 20.56 -1.62 -15.44
C ALA A 47 20.11 -3.01 -15.01
N ASN A 48 21.05 -3.82 -14.56
CA ASN A 48 20.74 -5.16 -14.09
C ASN A 48 20.02 -5.11 -12.74
N ARG A 49 19.00 -5.94 -12.60
CA ARG A 49 18.41 -6.27 -11.31
C ARG A 49 19.18 -7.45 -10.72
N VAL A 50 19.87 -7.21 -9.62
CA VAL A 50 20.66 -8.25 -8.92
C VAL A 50 20.00 -8.58 -7.61
N VAL A 51 19.81 -9.87 -7.36
CA VAL A 51 19.22 -10.39 -6.12
C VAL A 51 20.16 -11.42 -5.53
N ASP A 52 20.60 -11.19 -4.29
CA ASP A 52 21.31 -12.16 -3.47
C ASP A 52 20.42 -12.51 -2.28
N ASP A 53 19.99 -13.77 -2.16
CA ASP A 53 19.17 -14.24 -1.04
C ASP A 53 19.83 -15.48 -0.40
N ASN A 54 20.28 -15.29 0.83
CA ASN A 54 20.94 -16.33 1.61
C ASN A 54 20.19 -16.55 2.91
N GLY A 55 19.78 -17.78 3.16
CA GLY A 55 19.06 -18.11 4.36
C GLY A 55 19.25 -19.54 4.82
N PHE A 56 19.04 -19.75 6.10
CA PHE A 56 19.00 -21.11 6.67
C PHE A 56 17.96 -21.21 7.77
N ASN A 57 17.46 -22.42 7.97
CA ASN A 57 16.59 -22.79 9.07
C ASN A 57 17.20 -23.99 9.79
N MET A 58 17.32 -23.87 11.10
CA MET A 58 17.75 -24.96 11.97
C MET A 58 16.62 -25.29 12.94
N ARG A 59 16.32 -26.56 13.11
CA ARG A 59 15.35 -27.05 14.10
C ARG A 59 15.92 -28.22 14.86
N VAL A 60 15.79 -28.13 16.18
CA VAL A 60 16.14 -29.21 17.12
C VAL A 60 14.86 -29.60 17.83
N ASN A 61 14.57 -30.88 17.85
CA ASN A 61 13.49 -31.47 18.66
C ASN A 61 14.11 -32.38 19.68
N HIS A 62 13.61 -32.33 20.91
CA HIS A 62 14.06 -33.15 21.99
C HIS A 62 12.89 -33.62 22.86
N ASN A 63 12.84 -34.90 23.16
CA ASN A 63 11.89 -35.46 24.09
C ASN A 63 12.64 -35.72 25.42
N PHE A 64 12.46 -34.85 26.39
CA PHE A 64 13.04 -35.02 27.73
C PHE A 64 12.45 -36.24 28.46
N SER A 65 11.17 -36.50 28.20
CA SER A 65 10.45 -37.67 28.70
C SER A 65 9.29 -38.02 27.75
N ALA A 66 8.54 -39.09 28.06
CA ALA A 66 7.28 -39.40 27.35
C ALA A 66 6.21 -38.31 27.54
N LYS A 67 6.38 -37.41 28.50
CA LYS A 67 5.46 -36.34 28.82
C LYS A 67 5.95 -34.96 28.39
N ASP A 68 7.26 -34.80 28.16
CA ASP A 68 7.88 -33.49 27.91
C ASP A 68 8.55 -33.51 26.55
N THR A 69 7.98 -32.72 25.62
CA THR A 69 8.55 -32.55 24.29
C THR A 69 8.90 -31.08 24.08
N PHE A 70 10.07 -30.85 23.52
CA PHE A 70 10.61 -29.53 23.27
C PHE A 70 11.05 -29.38 21.82
N PHE A 71 10.86 -28.21 21.23
CA PHE A 71 11.61 -27.83 20.04
C PHE A 71 12.16 -26.41 20.13
N ALA A 72 13.30 -26.23 19.51
CA ALA A 72 13.87 -24.93 19.21
C ALA A 72 14.01 -24.80 17.70
N ARG A 73 13.58 -23.68 17.14
CA ARG A 73 13.79 -23.34 15.72
C ARG A 73 14.43 -21.98 15.61
N TYR A 74 15.53 -21.90 14.88
CA TYR A 74 16.15 -20.65 14.48
C TYR A 74 16.08 -20.49 12.96
N SER A 75 15.67 -19.30 12.51
CA SER A 75 15.57 -18.93 11.10
C SER A 75 16.39 -17.66 10.85
N PHE A 76 17.16 -17.68 9.79
CA PHE A 76 17.96 -16.54 9.36
C PHE A 76 17.79 -16.33 7.85
N GLN A 77 17.62 -15.09 7.44
CA GLN A 77 17.63 -14.67 6.03
C GLN A 77 18.39 -13.35 5.89
N ASN A 78 19.21 -13.26 4.88
CA ASN A 78 19.90 -12.06 4.46
C ASN A 78 19.67 -11.87 2.97
N TYR A 79 18.78 -10.94 2.65
CA TYR A 79 18.37 -10.61 1.30
C TYR A 79 18.99 -9.28 0.88
N LYS A 80 19.54 -9.21 -0.33
CA LYS A 80 20.07 -8.02 -0.95
C LYS A 80 19.45 -7.86 -2.34
N LEU A 81 18.93 -6.70 -2.62
CA LEU A 81 18.41 -6.32 -3.93
C LEU A 81 19.05 -5.02 -4.37
N ASP A 82 19.74 -5.05 -5.49
CA ASP A 82 20.16 -3.88 -6.24
C ASP A 82 19.26 -3.83 -7.48
N ALA A 83 18.32 -2.89 -7.52
CA ALA A 83 17.31 -2.84 -8.57
C ALA A 83 17.11 -1.44 -9.13
N PRO A 84 16.98 -1.33 -10.46
CA PRO A 84 16.37 -0.17 -11.06
C PRO A 84 14.95 -0.04 -10.50
N GLN A 85 14.55 1.16 -10.15
CA GLN A 85 13.15 1.37 -9.72
C GLN A 85 12.20 1.18 -10.91
N GLY A 86 11.08 0.50 -10.67
CA GLY A 86 10.01 0.28 -11.65
C GLY A 86 9.20 1.54 -12.01
N GLN A 87 9.83 2.71 -12.05
CA GLN A 87 9.25 3.93 -12.57
C GLN A 87 9.82 4.21 -13.95
N ALA A 88 9.02 4.82 -14.83
CA ALA A 88 9.33 5.11 -16.22
C ALA A 88 10.60 5.98 -16.47
N GLN A 89 11.29 6.37 -15.41
CA GLN A 89 12.47 7.25 -15.45
C GLN A 89 13.63 6.60 -14.70
N CYS A 90 14.08 5.43 -15.15
CA CYS A 90 15.17 4.74 -14.50
C CYS A 90 16.51 4.97 -15.16
N CYS A 91 17.50 5.01 -14.30
CA CYS A 91 18.85 4.54 -14.56
C CYS A 91 19.69 5.42 -15.48
N LEU A 92 19.73 6.73 -15.23
CA LEU A 92 20.74 7.56 -15.84
C LEU A 92 22.09 7.35 -15.12
N PRO A 93 23.09 6.72 -15.75
CA PRO A 93 24.40 6.57 -15.16
C PRO A 93 25.07 7.94 -15.02
N THR A 94 25.88 8.09 -13.98
CA THR A 94 26.69 9.30 -13.81
C THR A 94 27.76 9.35 -14.92
N PRO A 95 27.82 10.43 -15.71
CA PRO A 95 28.86 10.58 -16.71
C PRO A 95 30.27 10.50 -16.08
N PRO A 96 31.25 9.81 -16.71
CA PRO A 96 32.59 9.64 -16.14
C PRO A 96 33.28 10.97 -15.79
N GLU A 97 33.13 11.99 -16.62
CA GLU A 97 33.66 13.32 -16.41
C GLU A 97 33.04 14.04 -15.22
N ALA A 98 31.70 13.89 -15.05
CA ALA A 98 31.01 14.43 -13.91
C ALA A 98 31.41 13.72 -12.59
N LYS A 99 31.63 12.41 -12.63
CA LYS A 99 32.12 11.63 -11.49
C LYS A 99 33.56 11.98 -11.07
N GLN A 100 34.38 12.43 -11.97
CA GLN A 100 35.73 12.92 -11.66
C GLN A 100 35.70 14.31 -11.00
N LYS A 101 34.69 15.12 -11.33
CA LYS A 101 34.61 16.52 -10.89
C LYS A 101 33.77 16.69 -9.60
N PHE A 102 32.77 15.84 -9.42
CA PHE A 102 31.79 15.94 -8.31
C PHE A 102 31.72 14.63 -7.55
N ASP A 103 31.35 14.74 -6.25
CA ASP A 103 31.11 13.58 -5.38
C ASP A 103 29.71 12.98 -5.66
N LEU A 104 29.60 12.29 -6.77
CA LEU A 104 28.37 11.66 -7.25
C LEU A 104 28.43 10.14 -7.13
N GLY A 105 27.29 9.54 -6.80
CA GLY A 105 27.09 8.10 -6.87
C GLY A 105 27.13 7.54 -8.30
N PRO A 106 26.93 6.24 -8.47
CA PRO A 106 27.00 5.59 -9.79
C PRO A 106 25.90 6.02 -10.77
N TYR A 107 24.83 6.59 -10.27
CA TYR A 107 23.67 7.03 -11.08
C TYR A 107 23.20 8.41 -10.63
N VAL A 108 22.84 9.25 -11.59
CA VAL A 108 22.19 10.56 -11.39
C VAL A 108 20.68 10.48 -11.49
N ALA A 109 20.13 9.34 -11.83
CA ALA A 109 18.71 9.00 -11.68
C ALA A 109 18.52 7.49 -11.40
N GLY A 110 17.77 7.20 -10.41
CA GLY A 110 16.89 6.07 -10.29
C GLY A 110 17.35 4.68 -9.84
N ILE A 111 18.38 4.43 -9.02
CA ILE A 111 18.60 3.10 -8.41
C ILE A 111 18.43 3.14 -6.89
N GLN A 112 17.78 2.09 -6.34
CA GLN A 112 17.72 1.85 -4.91
C GLN A 112 18.37 0.52 -4.56
N ASN A 113 19.01 0.47 -3.41
CA ASN A 113 19.61 -0.70 -2.81
C ASN A 113 18.81 -1.12 -1.59
N THR A 114 18.20 -2.31 -1.63
CA THR A 114 17.45 -2.84 -0.51
C THR A 114 18.21 -3.98 0.14
N ARG A 115 18.32 -3.94 1.45
CA ARG A 115 18.89 -5.00 2.28
C ARG A 115 17.88 -5.37 3.35
N LEU A 116 17.59 -6.65 3.48
CA LEU A 116 16.67 -7.17 4.48
C LEU A 116 17.38 -8.28 5.26
N ARG A 117 17.52 -8.07 6.56
CA ARG A 117 17.92 -9.14 7.46
C ARG A 117 16.75 -9.52 8.35
N THR A 118 16.42 -10.80 8.35
CA THR A 118 15.39 -11.37 9.20
C THR A 118 16.00 -12.47 10.07
N GLN A 119 15.68 -12.45 11.36
CA GLN A 119 16.10 -13.45 12.35
C GLN A 119 14.89 -13.84 13.19
N GLY A 120 14.75 -15.11 13.48
CA GLY A 120 13.66 -15.60 14.32
C GLY A 120 14.10 -16.79 15.15
N LEU A 121 13.79 -16.75 16.45
CA LEU A 121 13.90 -17.87 17.36
C LEU A 121 12.52 -18.23 17.87
N ALA A 122 12.14 -19.48 17.78
CA ALA A 122 10.92 -20.02 18.38
C ALA A 122 11.28 -21.20 19.28
N LEU A 123 10.81 -21.15 20.51
CA LEU A 123 10.91 -22.22 21.47
C LEU A 123 9.51 -22.67 21.82
N ASN A 124 9.29 -23.97 21.87
CA ASN A 124 8.02 -24.57 22.28
C ASN A 124 8.34 -25.72 23.23
N GLU A 125 7.59 -25.77 24.30
CA GLU A 125 7.57 -26.91 25.22
C GLU A 125 6.13 -27.39 25.36
N THR A 126 5.93 -28.69 25.33
CA THR A 126 4.63 -29.34 25.55
C THR A 126 4.76 -30.33 26.66
N HIS A 127 3.99 -30.12 27.74
CA HIS A 127 3.93 -31.01 28.89
C HIS A 127 2.60 -31.74 28.96
N ILE A 128 2.63 -33.05 29.10
CA ILE A 128 1.46 -33.92 29.25
C ILE A 128 1.29 -34.26 30.72
N PHE A 129 0.48 -33.50 31.46
CA PHE A 129 0.14 -33.83 32.87
C PHE A 129 -0.57 -35.20 32.99
N ARG A 130 -1.54 -35.37 32.07
CA ARG A 130 -2.37 -36.57 31.90
C ARG A 130 -2.80 -36.66 30.44
N PRO A 131 -3.25 -37.83 29.95
CA PRO A 131 -3.68 -37.97 28.54
C PRO A 131 -4.77 -36.97 28.09
N ASN A 132 -5.51 -36.40 29.04
CA ASN A 132 -6.57 -35.44 28.81
C ASN A 132 -6.25 -34.02 29.31
N LEU A 133 -5.02 -33.75 29.75
CA LEU A 133 -4.59 -32.44 30.25
C LEU A 133 -3.17 -32.14 29.76
N ILE A 134 -3.05 -31.21 28.83
CA ILE A 134 -1.81 -30.86 28.15
C ILE A 134 -1.57 -29.35 28.31
N ASN A 135 -0.35 -28.97 28.61
CA ASN A 135 0.12 -27.61 28.57
C ASN A 135 1.02 -27.43 27.35
N GLU A 136 0.94 -26.25 26.75
CA GLU A 136 1.82 -25.83 25.67
C GLU A 136 2.33 -24.41 25.95
N PHE A 137 3.63 -24.32 26.28
CA PHE A 137 4.34 -23.05 26.44
C PHE A 137 5.13 -22.71 25.20
N ARG A 138 5.00 -21.48 24.73
CA ARG A 138 5.70 -20.95 23.56
C ARG A 138 6.33 -19.61 23.88
N THR A 139 7.57 -19.44 23.45
CA THR A 139 8.22 -18.13 23.46
C THR A 139 8.97 -17.92 22.17
N GLY A 140 9.11 -16.68 21.77
CA GLY A 140 9.75 -16.37 20.50
C GLY A 140 10.28 -14.96 20.43
N PHE A 141 11.24 -14.84 19.53
CA PHE A 141 11.88 -13.60 19.15
C PHE A 141 11.88 -13.52 17.63
N ALA A 142 11.53 -12.38 17.08
CA ALA A 142 11.68 -12.09 15.66
C ALA A 142 12.24 -10.68 15.47
N ARG A 143 13.22 -10.54 14.60
CA ARG A 143 13.81 -9.25 14.23
C ARG A 143 13.89 -9.11 12.74
N THR A 144 13.37 -7.98 12.23
CA THR A 144 13.40 -7.63 10.83
C THR A 144 14.01 -6.23 10.67
N THR A 145 15.02 -6.13 9.82
CA THR A 145 15.70 -4.86 9.56
C THR A 145 15.76 -4.61 8.04
N PRO A 146 14.65 -4.22 7.43
CA PRO A 146 14.68 -3.76 6.05
C PRO A 146 15.37 -2.40 5.99
N THR A 147 16.25 -2.23 5.03
CA THR A 147 16.93 -0.97 4.78
C THR A 147 16.95 -0.72 3.29
N THR A 148 16.43 0.41 2.86
CA THR A 148 16.51 0.83 1.46
C THR A 148 17.23 2.16 1.39
N PHE A 149 18.30 2.19 0.61
CA PHE A 149 19.09 3.37 0.36
C PHE A 149 18.97 3.77 -1.11
N GLN A 150 19.15 5.05 -1.38
CA GLN A 150 19.44 5.56 -2.72
C GLN A 150 20.83 5.10 -3.18
N SER A 151 21.04 5.07 -4.49
CA SER A 151 22.32 4.61 -5.10
C SER A 151 23.52 5.47 -4.73
N ASP A 152 23.29 6.72 -4.40
CA ASP A 152 24.28 7.74 -4.05
C ASP A 152 24.34 8.02 -2.53
N TYR A 153 23.83 7.11 -1.70
CA TYR A 153 23.91 7.24 -0.24
C TYR A 153 25.35 7.32 0.25
N GLY A 154 25.64 8.33 1.06
CA GLY A 154 26.97 8.61 1.60
C GLY A 154 27.76 9.64 0.80
N HIS A 155 27.34 9.99 -0.44
CA HIS A 155 27.97 11.04 -1.25
C HIS A 155 27.44 12.43 -0.88
N MET A 156 28.30 13.43 -0.88
CA MET A 156 27.95 14.85 -0.63
C MET A 156 27.64 15.56 -1.98
N ALA A 157 26.72 14.92 -2.74
CA ALA A 157 26.47 15.29 -4.13
C ALA A 157 25.97 16.74 -4.30
N ALA A 158 25.04 17.18 -3.45
CA ALA A 158 24.52 18.54 -3.51
C ALA A 158 25.63 19.59 -3.26
N GLU A 159 26.42 19.38 -2.21
CA GLU A 159 27.49 20.31 -1.86
C GLU A 159 28.58 20.33 -2.92
N SER A 160 28.97 19.19 -3.49
CA SER A 160 29.97 19.11 -4.55
C SER A 160 29.56 19.86 -5.81
N LEU A 161 28.25 19.91 -6.11
CA LEU A 161 27.68 20.71 -7.19
C LEU A 161 27.57 22.20 -6.86
N GLY A 162 27.72 22.58 -5.57
CA GLY A 162 27.58 23.94 -5.08
C GLY A 162 26.20 24.29 -4.50
N ILE A 163 25.33 23.28 -4.27
CA ILE A 163 23.99 23.44 -3.67
C ILE A 163 24.11 23.30 -2.15
N ARG A 164 24.00 24.38 -1.41
CA ARG A 164 24.17 24.40 0.04
C ARG A 164 22.88 24.06 0.78
N GLY A 165 23.02 23.58 2.02
CA GLY A 165 21.89 23.35 2.94
C GLY A 165 21.03 22.14 2.63
N ILE A 166 21.48 21.20 1.79
CA ILE A 166 20.79 19.94 1.43
C ILE A 166 21.39 18.76 2.21
N ASN A 167 22.66 18.48 2.08
CA ASN A 167 23.34 17.33 2.70
C ASN A 167 23.65 17.57 4.20
N VAL A 168 22.66 18.00 4.98
CA VAL A 168 22.83 18.50 6.36
C VAL A 168 22.85 17.42 7.44
N THR A 169 22.45 16.20 7.12
CA THR A 169 22.52 15.04 8.00
C THR A 169 23.08 13.83 7.27
N ARG A 170 23.57 12.83 7.99
CA ARG A 170 24.04 11.57 7.42
C ARG A 170 22.95 10.83 6.58
N PHE A 171 21.69 11.14 6.81
CA PHE A 171 20.57 10.54 6.07
C PHE A 171 20.17 11.38 4.85
N ALA A 172 20.51 12.65 4.81
CA ALA A 172 20.22 13.58 3.73
C ALA A 172 21.38 13.64 2.68
N THR A 173 22.23 12.61 2.61
CA THR A 173 23.31 12.52 1.62
C THR A 173 22.79 12.15 0.24
N GLY A 174 23.58 12.40 -0.80
CA GLY A 174 23.23 12.14 -2.19
C GLY A 174 22.71 13.37 -2.92
N LEU A 175 22.31 13.15 -4.18
CA LEU A 175 21.76 14.16 -5.06
C LEU A 175 20.31 14.48 -4.67
N PRO A 176 19.90 15.74 -4.53
CA PRO A 176 18.49 16.10 -4.34
C PRO A 176 17.67 15.73 -5.58
N ASN A 177 16.35 15.68 -5.42
CA ASN A 177 15.47 15.57 -6.58
C ASN A 177 15.46 16.92 -7.32
N ILE A 178 16.03 16.95 -8.50
CA ILE A 178 16.07 18.14 -9.36
C ILE A 178 15.14 17.87 -10.54
N ASN A 179 13.97 18.49 -10.49
CA ASN A 179 12.95 18.38 -11.54
C ASN A 179 13.08 19.55 -12.51
N VAL A 180 13.57 19.26 -13.70
CA VAL A 180 13.66 20.23 -14.79
C VAL A 180 12.55 19.93 -15.77
N ALA A 181 11.64 20.89 -16.01
CA ALA A 181 10.56 20.70 -16.96
C ALA A 181 11.11 20.32 -18.34
N ASP A 182 10.47 19.36 -18.99
CA ASP A 182 10.81 18.78 -20.29
C ASP A 182 12.06 17.88 -20.29
N PHE A 183 12.66 17.61 -19.11
CA PHE A 183 13.78 16.68 -18.94
C PHE A 183 13.45 15.59 -17.92
N THR A 184 14.16 14.47 -18.02
CA THR A 184 14.14 13.47 -16.95
C THR A 184 14.67 14.08 -15.66
N GLY A 185 13.95 13.94 -14.57
CA GLY A 185 14.39 14.43 -13.25
C GLY A 185 15.68 13.73 -12.79
N LEU A 186 16.59 14.51 -12.23
CA LEU A 186 17.80 13.99 -11.60
C LEU A 186 17.52 13.63 -10.16
N SER A 187 17.97 12.44 -9.72
CA SER A 187 17.83 11.98 -8.35
C SER A 187 18.52 10.63 -8.16
N GLY A 188 19.28 10.43 -7.12
CA GLY A 188 19.80 9.09 -6.77
C GLY A 188 18.74 8.09 -6.29
N GLY A 189 17.45 8.46 -6.29
CA GLY A 189 16.30 7.67 -5.84
C GLY A 189 15.16 8.54 -5.29
N PRO A 190 14.03 7.99 -4.83
CA PRO A 190 12.93 8.76 -4.25
C PRO A 190 13.33 9.67 -3.09
N ALA A 191 12.65 10.79 -2.96
CA ALA A 191 12.93 11.82 -1.95
C ALA A 191 12.88 11.31 -0.50
N PHE A 192 12.02 10.32 -0.23
CA PHE A 192 11.83 9.74 1.10
C PHE A 192 12.96 8.77 1.54
N LEU A 193 13.90 8.42 0.67
CA LEU A 193 15.03 7.57 1.04
C LEU A 193 16.08 8.36 1.87
N PRO A 194 16.77 7.70 2.79
CA PRO A 194 16.73 6.28 3.11
C PRO A 194 15.53 5.88 3.97
N VAL A 195 15.10 4.62 3.85
CA VAL A 195 14.12 3.99 4.72
C VAL A 195 14.82 2.87 5.48
N ASN A 196 14.82 2.92 6.80
CA ASN A 196 15.52 1.95 7.66
C ASN A 196 14.68 1.62 8.91
N PRO A 197 13.48 1.04 8.74
CA PRO A 197 12.71 0.58 9.88
C PRO A 197 13.41 -0.60 10.55
N ARG A 198 13.29 -0.68 11.86
CA ARG A 198 13.77 -1.81 12.65
C ARG A 198 12.63 -2.29 13.52
N GLU A 199 12.30 -3.55 13.40
CA GLU A 199 11.27 -4.17 14.20
C GLU A 199 11.83 -5.35 14.94
N THR A 200 11.57 -5.41 16.24
CA THR A 200 11.94 -6.56 17.08
C THR A 200 10.73 -6.93 17.92
N HIS A 201 10.31 -8.18 17.81
CA HIS A 201 9.15 -8.71 18.51
C HIS A 201 9.61 -9.77 19.50
N TYR A 202 9.11 -9.68 20.72
CA TYR A 202 9.18 -10.70 21.76
C TYR A 202 7.78 -11.17 22.07
N GLN A 203 7.57 -12.46 22.11
CA GLN A 203 6.26 -13.03 22.42
C GLN A 203 6.39 -14.18 23.40
N VAL A 204 5.39 -14.28 24.27
CA VAL A 204 5.20 -15.39 25.19
C VAL A 204 3.74 -15.80 25.13
N SER A 205 3.48 -17.08 25.06
CA SER A 205 2.13 -17.62 25.19
C SER A 205 2.16 -18.93 25.96
N ASP A 206 1.11 -19.12 26.75
CA ASP A 206 0.88 -20.36 27.47
C ASP A 206 -0.57 -20.80 27.30
N SER A 207 -0.80 -22.07 27.06
CA SER A 207 -2.13 -22.63 26.79
C SER A 207 -2.30 -23.98 27.44
N ILE A 208 -3.43 -24.18 28.07
CA ILE A 208 -3.84 -25.46 28.64
C ILE A 208 -5.01 -26.01 27.83
N PHE A 209 -4.88 -27.26 27.43
CA PHE A 209 -5.89 -28.07 26.76
C PHE A 209 -6.41 -29.11 27.74
N TRP A 210 -7.70 -29.10 27.99
CA TRP A 210 -8.35 -30.03 28.90
C TRP A 210 -9.53 -30.72 28.24
N MET A 211 -9.43 -32.02 28.04
CA MET A 211 -10.52 -32.85 27.53
C MET A 211 -11.27 -33.46 28.70
N LYS A 212 -12.56 -33.14 28.82
CA LYS A 212 -13.44 -33.68 29.86
C LYS A 212 -14.76 -34.15 29.25
N SER A 213 -14.91 -35.48 29.10
CA SER A 213 -16.09 -36.05 28.45
C SER A 213 -16.33 -35.51 27.05
N ARG A 214 -17.41 -34.72 26.86
CA ARG A 214 -17.77 -34.12 25.58
C ARG A 214 -17.23 -32.72 25.37
N HIS A 215 -16.48 -32.20 26.33
CA HIS A 215 -15.91 -30.86 26.33
C HIS A 215 -14.42 -30.90 26.02
N GLN A 216 -13.98 -30.01 25.14
CA GLN A 216 -12.56 -29.76 24.85
C GLN A 216 -12.28 -28.29 25.19
N LEU A 217 -11.88 -28.07 26.44
CA LEU A 217 -11.56 -26.73 26.94
C LEU A 217 -10.15 -26.32 26.55
N LYS A 218 -10.02 -25.10 26.09
CA LYS A 218 -8.73 -24.44 25.87
C LYS A 218 -8.75 -23.08 26.53
N PHE A 219 -7.75 -22.78 27.35
CA PHE A 219 -7.57 -21.47 27.94
C PHE A 219 -6.09 -21.10 27.94
N GLY A 220 -5.82 -19.81 27.90
CA GLY A 220 -4.44 -19.39 27.84
C GLY A 220 -4.26 -17.88 27.90
N TYR A 221 -2.98 -17.53 27.88
CA TYR A 221 -2.47 -16.19 27.93
C TYR A 221 -1.51 -15.95 26.77
N HIS A 222 -1.49 -14.71 26.24
CA HIS A 222 -0.59 -14.29 25.19
C HIS A 222 -0.09 -12.87 25.48
N TYR A 223 1.21 -12.66 25.38
CA TYR A 223 1.88 -11.38 25.52
C TYR A 223 2.81 -11.13 24.33
N VAL A 224 2.76 -9.92 23.77
CA VAL A 224 3.66 -9.46 22.71
C VAL A 224 4.24 -8.11 23.09
N ARG A 225 5.54 -7.95 22.96
CA ARG A 225 6.23 -6.67 23.02
C ARG A 225 6.93 -6.40 21.69
N ARG A 226 6.60 -5.28 21.09
CA ARG A 226 7.23 -4.81 19.85
C ARG A 226 8.09 -3.58 20.12
N LEU A 227 9.32 -3.63 19.63
CA LEU A 227 10.22 -2.49 19.57
C LEU A 227 10.30 -2.07 18.11
N VAL A 228 9.80 -0.88 17.79
CA VAL A 228 9.67 -0.39 16.43
C VAL A 228 10.43 0.92 16.30
N SER A 229 11.34 0.99 15.36
CA SER A 229 11.98 2.24 14.96
C SER A 229 11.60 2.51 13.49
N PRO A 230 10.52 3.23 13.23
CA PRO A 230 10.11 3.54 11.87
C PRO A 230 10.95 4.71 11.36
N PHE A 231 12.10 4.39 10.79
CA PHE A 231 12.91 5.42 10.16
C PHE A 231 12.44 5.60 8.71
N THR A 232 11.52 6.52 8.52
CA THR A 232 11.08 7.00 7.20
C THR A 232 10.96 8.52 7.27
N ASN A 233 11.24 9.19 6.16
CA ASN A 233 11.09 10.64 6.01
C ASN A 233 10.23 10.95 4.78
N THR A 234 9.69 12.14 4.73
CA THR A 234 8.87 12.56 3.60
C THR A 234 9.69 13.14 2.45
N ASP A 235 10.77 13.88 2.75
CA ASP A 235 11.56 14.58 1.74
C ASP A 235 13.01 14.81 2.23
N THR A 236 13.66 13.73 2.65
CA THR A 236 15.01 13.77 3.27
C THR A 236 16.06 14.38 2.35
N ARG A 237 15.93 14.14 1.05
CA ARG A 237 16.91 14.54 0.04
C ARG A 237 16.58 15.86 -0.61
N SER A 238 15.49 16.50 -0.19
CA SER A 238 15.00 17.75 -0.77
C SER A 238 14.58 17.62 -2.23
N THR A 239 13.72 18.52 -2.65
CA THR A 239 13.25 18.64 -4.03
C THR A 239 13.42 20.06 -4.51
N LEU A 240 13.98 20.25 -5.69
CA LEU A 240 14.09 21.54 -6.37
C LEU A 240 13.42 21.46 -7.74
N ASN A 241 12.57 22.43 -8.06
CA ASN A 241 11.82 22.47 -9.29
C ASN A 241 12.28 23.61 -10.19
N PHE A 242 12.42 23.33 -11.47
CA PHE A 242 12.75 24.29 -12.50
C PHE A 242 11.73 24.16 -13.65
N ALA A 243 10.67 24.96 -13.55
CA ALA A 243 9.66 25.06 -14.59
C ALA A 243 9.95 26.26 -15.50
N ARG A 244 9.22 26.40 -16.59
CA ARG A 244 9.44 27.47 -17.59
C ARG A 244 9.03 28.88 -17.12
N ASN A 245 8.26 28.98 -16.02
CA ASN A 245 7.62 30.25 -15.60
C ASN A 245 8.57 31.42 -15.32
N PHE A 246 9.86 31.21 -15.18
CA PHE A 246 10.85 32.29 -15.07
C PHE A 246 11.53 32.67 -16.41
N THR A 247 11.27 31.91 -17.47
CA THR A 247 11.86 32.14 -18.80
C THR A 247 10.82 32.15 -19.92
N ASN A 248 9.53 31.94 -19.63
CA ASN A 248 8.43 32.04 -20.59
C ASN A 248 8.03 33.50 -20.84
N ASP A 249 7.23 33.69 -21.86
CA ASP A 249 6.45 34.91 -22.03
C ASP A 249 5.38 34.98 -20.90
N PRO A 250 5.42 35.97 -20.01
CA PRO A 250 4.53 36.04 -18.85
C PRO A 250 3.07 36.34 -19.21
N VAL A 251 2.78 36.83 -20.42
CA VAL A 251 1.43 37.18 -20.89
C VAL A 251 0.78 35.95 -21.52
N THR A 252 1.45 35.34 -22.48
CA THR A 252 0.92 34.18 -23.21
C THR A 252 1.17 32.84 -22.55
N ASN A 253 2.04 32.81 -21.55
CA ASN A 253 2.51 31.60 -20.89
C ASN A 253 3.11 30.55 -21.85
N THR A 254 3.67 31.06 -22.96
CA THR A 254 4.33 30.25 -24.00
C THR A 254 5.84 30.46 -23.98
N GLN A 255 6.58 29.65 -24.74
CA GLN A 255 8.04 29.71 -24.82
C GLN A 255 8.73 29.43 -23.49
N GLY A 256 10.04 29.66 -23.40
CA GLY A 256 10.85 29.33 -22.23
C GLY A 256 11.03 27.82 -22.02
N THR A 257 11.96 27.43 -21.20
CA THR A 257 12.23 26.02 -20.85
C THR A 257 12.64 25.88 -19.39
N GLY A 258 12.44 24.72 -18.82
CA GLY A 258 12.95 24.39 -17.48
C GLY A 258 14.47 24.45 -17.42
N LEU A 259 15.17 24.05 -18.49
CA LEU A 259 16.63 24.12 -18.60
C LEU A 259 17.12 25.57 -18.57
N ALA A 260 16.47 26.50 -19.26
CA ALA A 260 16.83 27.91 -19.22
C ALA A 260 16.67 28.46 -17.78
N THR A 261 15.58 28.09 -17.09
CA THR A 261 15.35 28.46 -15.69
C THR A 261 16.43 27.90 -14.76
N LEU A 262 16.85 26.64 -14.96
CA LEU A 262 17.97 26.03 -14.23
C LEU A 262 19.28 26.81 -14.50
N LEU A 263 19.58 27.12 -15.75
CA LEU A 263 20.81 27.81 -16.13
C LEU A 263 20.91 29.24 -15.58
N ILE A 264 19.78 29.98 -15.46
CA ILE A 264 19.81 31.29 -14.77
C ILE A 264 19.81 31.19 -13.25
N GLY A 265 19.69 29.98 -12.67
CA GLY A 265 19.90 29.67 -11.28
C GLY A 265 18.78 29.96 -10.31
N TYR A 266 17.54 30.19 -10.78
CA TYR A 266 16.38 30.45 -9.92
C TYR A 266 15.47 29.22 -9.84
N SER A 267 15.15 28.78 -8.63
CA SER A 267 14.24 27.65 -8.44
C SER A 267 12.78 28.12 -8.40
N THR A 268 11.92 27.44 -9.16
CA THR A 268 10.47 27.76 -9.22
C THR A 268 9.66 27.12 -8.09
N GLY A 269 10.30 26.42 -7.19
CA GLY A 269 9.75 25.81 -6.00
C GLY A 269 10.65 24.74 -5.44
N GLY A 270 10.48 24.43 -4.17
CA GLY A 270 11.25 23.37 -3.53
C GLY A 270 10.70 22.98 -2.18
N SER A 271 11.15 21.82 -1.73
CA SER A 271 10.82 21.27 -0.42
C SER A 271 12.01 20.57 0.20
N ARG A 272 12.12 20.59 1.53
CA ARG A 272 12.99 19.70 2.28
C ARG A 272 12.32 19.27 3.59
N GLY A 273 12.57 18.02 3.99
CA GLY A 273 12.01 17.50 5.22
C GLY A 273 12.82 16.32 5.72
N PHE A 274 13.37 16.43 6.92
CA PHE A 274 14.17 15.34 7.50
C PHE A 274 13.98 15.27 9.02
N LEU A 275 14.11 14.05 9.54
CA LEU A 275 14.19 13.82 10.98
C LEU A 275 15.54 14.29 11.49
N LEU A 276 15.53 15.01 12.62
CA LEU A 276 16.75 15.38 13.32
C LEU A 276 17.45 14.15 13.87
N GLU A 277 16.67 13.21 14.40
CA GLU A 277 17.17 11.92 14.88
C GLU A 277 16.12 10.79 14.78
N PRO A 278 16.55 9.52 14.66
CA PRO A 278 15.66 8.37 14.74
C PRO A 278 14.92 8.31 16.09
N TYR A 279 13.69 7.83 16.07
CA TYR A 279 12.90 7.60 17.28
C TYR A 279 12.54 6.10 17.41
N TYR A 280 12.33 5.68 18.68
CA TYR A 280 12.17 4.26 19.01
C TYR A 280 10.93 4.07 19.87
N MET A 281 9.96 3.35 19.33
CA MET A 281 8.71 3.08 20.02
C MET A 281 8.68 1.70 20.64
N THR A 282 7.99 1.58 21.76
CA THR A 282 7.60 0.31 22.35
C THR A 282 6.08 0.20 22.37
N VAL A 283 5.59 -0.95 21.92
CA VAL A 283 4.17 -1.31 21.91
C VAL A 283 4.01 -2.64 22.63
N GLN A 284 2.98 -2.78 23.43
CA GLN A 284 2.72 -3.98 24.22
C GLN A 284 1.26 -4.40 24.04
N ASP A 285 1.04 -5.71 23.91
CA ASP A 285 -0.30 -6.28 23.83
C ASP A 285 -0.35 -7.52 24.70
N GLN A 286 -1.50 -7.73 25.33
CA GLN A 286 -1.76 -8.99 26.03
C GLN A 286 -3.21 -9.43 25.86
N ALA A 287 -3.39 -10.74 25.97
CA ALA A 287 -4.68 -11.34 25.81
C ALA A 287 -4.83 -12.58 26.68
N TRP A 288 -6.05 -12.79 27.16
CA TRP A 288 -6.51 -14.01 27.81
C TRP A 288 -7.66 -14.58 27.01
N PHE A 289 -7.77 -15.89 26.99
CA PHE A 289 -8.89 -16.54 26.31
C PHE A 289 -9.29 -17.83 27.00
N ILE A 290 -10.60 -18.15 26.82
CA ILE A 290 -11.17 -19.45 27.12
C ILE A 290 -12.10 -19.83 25.96
N GLN A 291 -12.03 -21.11 25.57
CA GLN A 291 -12.85 -21.68 24.51
C GLN A 291 -13.25 -23.11 24.91
N ASP A 292 -14.45 -23.51 24.55
CA ASP A 292 -14.97 -24.87 24.66
C ASP A 292 -15.46 -25.37 23.30
N ASP A 293 -14.97 -26.50 22.87
CA ASP A 293 -15.50 -27.27 21.76
C ASP A 293 -16.38 -28.40 22.34
N TRP A 294 -17.66 -28.12 22.45
CA TRP A 294 -18.63 -28.99 23.10
C TRP A 294 -19.35 -29.89 22.11
N LYS A 295 -19.11 -31.20 22.17
CA LYS A 295 -19.86 -32.22 21.44
C LYS A 295 -21.18 -32.52 22.16
N VAL A 296 -22.23 -31.73 21.90
CA VAL A 296 -23.55 -31.85 22.54
C VAL A 296 -24.09 -33.29 22.35
N ASN A 297 -24.00 -33.77 21.12
CA ASN A 297 -24.30 -35.15 20.73
C ASN A 297 -23.50 -35.55 19.48
N SER A 298 -23.76 -36.71 18.91
CA SER A 298 -23.06 -37.19 17.70
C SER A 298 -23.31 -36.35 16.44
N ARG A 299 -24.33 -35.48 16.43
CA ARG A 299 -24.73 -34.67 15.28
C ARG A 299 -24.48 -33.18 15.49
N LEU A 300 -24.32 -32.70 16.71
CA LEU A 300 -24.19 -31.29 17.02
C LEU A 300 -22.92 -31.01 17.83
N THR A 301 -22.07 -30.16 17.31
CA THR A 301 -20.93 -29.57 18.01
C THR A 301 -21.14 -28.08 18.12
N LEU A 302 -20.90 -27.51 19.31
CA LEU A 302 -20.88 -26.08 19.58
C LEU A 302 -19.44 -25.66 19.88
N ASN A 303 -19.03 -24.49 19.40
CA ASN A 303 -17.78 -23.83 19.72
C ASN A 303 -18.11 -22.52 20.42
N ILE A 304 -17.75 -22.36 21.68
CA ILE A 304 -18.09 -21.18 22.49
C ILE A 304 -16.82 -20.67 23.13
N GLY A 305 -16.55 -19.39 23.03
CA GLY A 305 -15.35 -18.83 23.62
C GLY A 305 -15.41 -17.32 23.80
N VAL A 306 -14.49 -16.81 24.57
CA VAL A 306 -14.25 -15.38 24.71
C VAL A 306 -12.75 -15.13 24.79
N ARG A 307 -12.31 -14.04 24.16
CA ARG A 307 -10.96 -13.52 24.25
C ARG A 307 -11.02 -12.08 24.74
N HIS A 308 -10.27 -11.75 25.76
CA HIS A 308 -10.09 -10.39 26.27
C HIS A 308 -8.70 -9.90 25.87
N GLU A 309 -8.62 -8.68 25.31
CA GLU A 309 -7.38 -8.12 24.75
C GLU A 309 -7.15 -6.72 25.29
N ILE A 310 -5.90 -6.43 25.62
CA ILE A 310 -5.47 -5.08 26.01
C ILE A 310 -4.32 -4.68 25.08
N TYR A 311 -4.50 -3.55 24.39
CA TYR A 311 -3.51 -2.91 23.54
C TYR A 311 -3.09 -1.60 24.18
N TRP A 312 -1.83 -1.53 24.62
CA TRP A 312 -1.32 -0.27 25.15
C TRP A 312 -0.90 0.66 24.01
N PRO A 313 -1.25 1.94 24.09
CA PRO A 313 -0.73 2.91 23.15
C PRO A 313 0.80 2.92 23.14
N GLU A 314 1.36 3.19 21.99
CA GLU A 314 2.81 3.27 21.80
C GLU A 314 3.42 4.37 22.68
N ARG A 315 4.67 4.13 23.10
CA ARG A 315 5.50 5.09 23.85
C ARG A 315 6.86 5.17 23.17
N GLU A 316 7.38 6.38 23.04
CA GLU A 316 8.74 6.56 22.56
C GLU A 316 9.69 6.59 23.75
N ILE A 317 10.86 5.90 23.64
CA ILE A 317 11.76 5.68 24.80
C ILE A 317 12.41 6.96 25.32
N ARG A 318 12.54 8.01 24.49
CA ARG A 318 13.13 9.32 24.81
C ARG A 318 12.11 10.46 24.81
N ASN A 319 10.81 10.14 24.87
CA ASN A 319 9.69 11.08 24.83
C ASN A 319 9.63 11.95 23.56
N ARG A 320 9.98 11.39 22.40
CA ARG A 320 10.01 12.12 21.13
C ARG A 320 8.71 11.96 20.33
N LEU A 321 7.57 11.99 20.99
CA LEU A 321 6.27 12.06 20.35
C LEU A 321 5.66 13.43 20.56
N THR A 322 4.96 13.91 19.56
CA THR A 322 4.15 15.11 19.59
C THR A 322 2.75 14.76 19.09
N ASN A 323 1.72 15.23 19.76
CA ASN A 323 0.33 15.09 19.34
C ASN A 323 -0.33 16.46 19.26
N PHE A 324 -1.49 16.53 18.62
CA PHE A 324 -2.29 17.74 18.57
C PHE A 324 -3.50 17.62 19.50
N ASP A 325 -3.66 18.60 20.39
CA ASP A 325 -4.82 18.73 21.24
C ASP A 325 -5.91 19.51 20.50
N PHE A 326 -6.92 18.81 20.02
CA PHE A 326 -8.03 19.40 19.27
C PHE A 326 -8.96 20.25 20.13
N THR A 327 -8.92 20.12 21.45
CA THR A 327 -9.72 20.92 22.38
C THR A 327 -9.10 22.29 22.61
N ASN A 328 -7.79 22.33 22.83
CA ASN A 328 -7.04 23.57 23.12
C ASN A 328 -6.28 24.10 21.90
N LEU A 329 -6.40 23.46 20.72
CA LEU A 329 -5.78 23.84 19.44
C LEU A 329 -4.26 24.09 19.55
N ARG A 330 -3.55 23.22 20.24
CA ARG A 330 -2.10 23.31 20.47
C ARG A 330 -1.40 21.97 20.32
N LEU A 331 -0.09 22.00 20.13
CA LEU A 331 0.74 20.80 20.22
C LEU A 331 0.99 20.43 21.68
N VAL A 332 1.02 19.12 21.94
CA VAL A 332 1.39 18.52 23.23
C VAL A 332 2.54 17.55 23.04
N TYR A 333 3.45 17.53 24.01
CA TYR A 333 4.71 16.80 23.95
C TYR A 333 4.76 15.70 25.01
N ALA A 334 5.28 14.53 24.65
CA ALA A 334 5.36 13.38 25.54
C ALA A 334 6.16 13.68 26.81
N GLY A 335 5.55 13.44 27.97
CA GLY A 335 6.18 13.64 29.29
C GLY A 335 6.31 15.09 29.73
N GLU A 336 5.71 16.06 29.03
CA GLU A 336 5.72 17.48 29.41
C GLU A 336 4.32 17.94 29.84
N ASP A 337 4.22 18.93 30.69
CA ASP A 337 2.97 19.60 31.11
C ASP A 337 1.86 18.64 31.57
N GLY A 338 2.23 17.52 32.24
CA GLY A 338 1.30 16.48 32.69
C GLY A 338 0.82 15.52 31.59
N ILE A 339 1.30 15.68 30.37
CA ILE A 339 0.95 14.79 29.24
C ILE A 339 1.66 13.44 29.37
N SER A 340 0.93 12.34 29.16
CA SER A 340 1.48 10.99 29.20
C SER A 340 2.57 10.77 28.14
N ARG A 341 3.42 9.75 28.34
CA ARG A 341 4.42 9.34 27.34
C ARG A 341 3.81 8.84 26.02
N SER A 342 2.51 8.50 26.02
CA SER A 342 1.70 8.16 24.84
C SER A 342 0.92 9.36 24.29
N VAL A 343 1.33 10.58 24.65
CA VAL A 343 0.80 11.88 24.17
C VAL A 343 -0.73 11.97 24.21
N GLY A 344 -1.33 11.58 25.35
CA GLY A 344 -2.77 11.66 25.60
C GLY A 344 -3.58 10.44 25.15
N LYS A 345 -3.03 9.53 24.37
CA LYS A 345 -3.76 8.32 23.92
C LYS A 345 -4.12 7.43 25.11
N LYS A 346 -5.39 6.99 25.15
CA LYS A 346 -5.94 6.17 26.23
C LYS A 346 -5.81 4.67 25.93
N THR A 347 -5.73 3.87 26.97
CA THR A 347 -5.82 2.40 26.90
C THR A 347 -7.25 1.94 27.12
N HIS A 348 -7.73 1.07 26.27
CA HIS A 348 -9.06 0.48 26.39
C HIS A 348 -8.98 -0.94 27.00
N TYR A 349 -9.74 -1.17 28.06
CA TYR A 349 -9.77 -2.43 28.82
C TYR A 349 -11.01 -3.28 28.53
N LYS A 350 -11.94 -2.82 27.67
CA LYS A 350 -13.21 -3.50 27.40
C LYS A 350 -13.22 -4.26 26.07
N ASN A 351 -12.07 -4.69 25.58
CA ASN A 351 -11.96 -5.39 24.31
C ASN A 351 -12.25 -6.89 24.50
N PHE A 352 -13.53 -7.23 24.67
CA PHE A 352 -13.98 -8.60 24.75
C PHE A 352 -14.43 -9.11 23.39
N GLY A 353 -13.84 -10.21 22.93
CA GLY A 353 -14.15 -10.86 21.66
C GLY A 353 -14.88 -12.19 21.88
N PRO A 354 -16.23 -12.18 22.05
CA PRO A 354 -17.01 -13.40 22.10
C PRO A 354 -16.97 -14.12 20.74
N ARG A 355 -17.02 -15.45 20.80
CA ARG A 355 -17.06 -16.33 19.63
C ARG A 355 -18.07 -17.41 19.86
N PHE A 356 -18.92 -17.63 18.90
CA PHE A 356 -19.90 -18.70 18.87
C PHE A 356 -19.86 -19.38 17.52
N GLY A 357 -19.88 -20.70 17.51
CA GLY A 357 -19.98 -21.49 16.31
C GLY A 357 -20.77 -22.77 16.55
N PHE A 358 -21.31 -23.33 15.48
CA PHE A 358 -21.94 -24.65 15.52
C PHE A 358 -21.70 -25.41 14.22
N ALA A 359 -21.68 -26.73 14.35
CA ALA A 359 -21.71 -27.66 13.23
C ALA A 359 -22.79 -28.73 13.50
N TRP A 360 -23.75 -28.81 12.60
CA TRP A 360 -24.90 -29.73 12.72
C TRP A 360 -25.03 -30.65 11.53
N ASP A 361 -24.85 -31.95 11.76
CA ASP A 361 -25.19 -32.98 10.80
C ASP A 361 -26.69 -33.25 10.85
N VAL A 362 -27.44 -32.68 9.91
CA VAL A 362 -28.90 -32.62 9.90
C VAL A 362 -29.53 -34.00 9.98
N PHE A 363 -29.01 -34.94 9.22
CA PHE A 363 -29.57 -36.29 9.07
C PHE A 363 -28.74 -37.38 9.76
N GLY A 364 -27.60 -37.05 10.37
CA GLY A 364 -26.71 -38.01 11.02
C GLY A 364 -25.89 -38.90 10.04
N SER A 365 -25.94 -38.58 8.76
CA SER A 365 -25.22 -39.33 7.72
C SER A 365 -23.91 -38.68 7.26
N GLY A 366 -23.57 -37.51 7.80
CA GLY A 366 -22.46 -36.69 7.36
C GLY A 366 -22.62 -36.05 5.97
N LYS A 367 -23.72 -36.34 5.26
CA LYS A 367 -23.93 -35.88 3.88
C LYS A 367 -24.48 -34.46 3.80
N THR A 368 -25.18 -33.97 4.83
CA THR A 368 -25.69 -32.61 4.90
C THR A 368 -25.30 -32.01 6.23
N VAL A 369 -24.44 -31.02 6.17
CA VAL A 369 -23.96 -30.31 7.36
C VAL A 369 -24.26 -28.85 7.23
N ILE A 370 -24.87 -28.29 8.29
CA ILE A 370 -25.06 -26.83 8.43
C ILE A 370 -24.05 -26.36 9.45
N ARG A 371 -23.27 -25.31 9.08
CA ARG A 371 -22.33 -24.64 9.98
C ARG A 371 -22.68 -23.18 10.07
N GLY A 372 -22.55 -22.62 11.24
CA GLY A 372 -22.71 -21.20 11.44
C GLY A 372 -21.75 -20.69 12.50
N GLY A 373 -21.45 -19.42 12.44
CA GLY A 373 -20.61 -18.78 13.43
C GLY A 373 -20.77 -17.28 13.48
N PHE A 374 -20.49 -16.74 14.65
CA PHE A 374 -20.36 -15.32 14.94
C PHE A 374 -19.14 -15.10 15.80
N GLY A 375 -18.41 -14.01 15.56
CA GLY A 375 -17.28 -13.65 16.40
C GLY A 375 -16.92 -12.19 16.30
N ILE A 376 -16.37 -11.66 17.40
CA ILE A 376 -15.75 -10.35 17.47
C ILE A 376 -14.25 -10.57 17.65
N SER A 377 -13.45 -9.86 16.85
CA SER A 377 -12.00 -9.88 16.93
C SER A 377 -11.47 -8.45 16.94
N HIS A 378 -10.78 -8.08 18.01
CA HIS A 378 -10.09 -6.82 18.13
C HIS A 378 -8.70 -6.93 17.51
N PHE A 379 -8.16 -5.81 17.07
CA PHE A 379 -6.79 -5.75 16.57
C PHE A 379 -6.17 -4.40 16.95
N PRO A 380 -4.84 -4.37 17.17
CA PRO A 380 -4.19 -3.11 17.50
C PRO A 380 -4.20 -2.17 16.28
N GLU A 381 -4.26 -0.89 16.54
CA GLU A 381 -3.95 0.10 15.52
C GLU A 381 -2.57 -0.20 14.91
N GLN A 382 -2.49 -0.09 13.58
CA GLN A 382 -1.21 -0.35 12.92
C GLN A 382 -0.18 0.72 13.31
N PRO A 383 1.04 0.32 13.70
CA PRO A 383 2.11 1.27 14.06
C PRO A 383 2.39 2.34 13.00
N SER A 384 2.06 2.09 11.73
CA SER A 384 2.22 3.06 10.63
C SER A 384 1.42 4.35 10.81
N ALA A 385 0.23 4.30 11.41
CA ALA A 385 -0.58 5.50 11.67
C ALA A 385 -0.04 6.30 12.86
N SER A 386 0.48 5.62 13.88
CA SER A 386 1.07 6.22 15.07
C SER A 386 2.51 6.70 14.84
N ASN A 387 3.20 6.14 13.84
CA ASN A 387 4.57 6.50 13.49
C ASN A 387 4.72 7.97 13.12
N LEU A 388 3.65 8.57 12.62
CA LEU A 388 3.65 9.96 12.19
C LEU A 388 3.79 10.95 13.36
N LEU A 389 3.44 10.57 14.58
CA LEU A 389 3.55 11.43 15.77
C LEU A 389 5.00 11.77 16.16
N GLY A 390 5.97 10.96 15.76
CA GLY A 390 7.40 11.25 15.87
C GLY A 390 7.97 12.02 14.67
N GLN A 391 7.17 12.28 13.63
CA GLN A 391 7.58 12.93 12.38
C GLN A 391 7.03 14.35 12.24
N GLN A 392 6.93 15.09 13.32
CA GLN A 392 6.53 16.49 13.31
C GLN A 392 7.40 17.32 14.24
N VAL A 393 7.17 18.62 14.28
CA VAL A 393 7.95 19.53 15.14
C VAL A 393 7.86 19.12 16.62
N PRO A 394 8.94 19.24 17.39
CA PRO A 394 10.26 19.78 17.03
C PRO A 394 11.23 18.76 16.44
N TRP A 395 10.80 17.50 16.20
CA TRP A 395 11.67 16.38 15.83
C TRP A 395 11.96 16.30 14.33
N THR A 396 11.15 16.96 13.53
CA THR A 396 11.27 17.00 12.06
C THR A 396 11.35 18.43 11.58
N ILE A 397 12.25 18.68 10.64
CA ILE A 397 12.28 19.90 9.84
C ILE A 397 11.43 19.67 8.60
N SER A 398 10.59 20.64 8.26
CA SER A 398 9.86 20.68 6.99
C SER A 398 9.82 22.12 6.51
N GLN A 399 10.38 22.37 5.36
CA GLN A 399 10.41 23.70 4.73
C GLN A 399 10.02 23.56 3.26
N ASN A 400 9.13 24.42 2.81
CA ASN A 400 8.68 24.51 1.44
C ASN A 400 8.74 25.96 0.98
N PHE A 401 9.03 26.19 -0.28
CA PHE A 401 8.90 27.47 -0.89
C PHE A 401 8.28 27.35 -2.28
N THR A 402 7.47 28.33 -2.65
CA THR A 402 6.90 28.51 -3.97
C THR A 402 6.92 30.00 -4.27
N PRO A 403 7.91 30.48 -5.04
CA PRO A 403 7.99 31.89 -5.41
C PRO A 403 6.81 32.32 -6.27
N GLU A 404 6.54 33.62 -6.31
CA GLU A 404 5.57 34.19 -7.24
C GLU A 404 5.96 33.86 -8.69
N THR A 405 4.96 33.57 -9.52
CA THR A 405 5.19 33.23 -10.95
C THR A 405 5.86 34.36 -11.72
N ASN A 406 5.55 35.60 -11.34
CA ASN A 406 6.13 36.81 -11.91
C ASN A 406 6.65 37.70 -10.76
N PRO A 407 7.82 37.37 -10.17
CA PRO A 407 8.32 38.14 -9.05
C PRO A 407 8.72 39.56 -9.48
N THR A 408 8.27 40.54 -8.71
CA THR A 408 8.70 41.93 -8.87
C THR A 408 10.03 42.20 -8.17
N ASP A 409 10.34 41.41 -7.14
CA ASP A 409 11.59 41.46 -6.38
C ASP A 409 12.30 40.12 -6.47
N TRP A 410 13.29 40.03 -7.35
CA TRP A 410 14.09 38.83 -7.58
C TRP A 410 15.01 38.46 -6.43
N SER A 411 15.29 39.40 -5.50
CA SER A 411 16.09 39.11 -4.30
C SER A 411 15.40 38.14 -3.35
N ARG A 412 14.08 38.01 -3.47
CA ARG A 412 13.26 37.09 -2.70
C ARG A 412 13.08 35.71 -3.35
N VAL A 413 13.54 35.56 -4.58
CA VAL A 413 13.46 34.28 -5.28
C VAL A 413 14.67 33.42 -4.89
N PRO A 414 14.46 32.22 -4.32
CA PRO A 414 15.56 31.36 -3.93
C PRO A 414 16.44 30.97 -5.12
N THR A 415 17.76 31.10 -4.94
CA THR A 415 18.74 30.65 -5.92
C THR A 415 19.15 29.21 -5.67
N ILE A 416 19.58 28.52 -6.72
CA ILE A 416 19.94 27.11 -6.67
C ILE A 416 21.09 26.81 -5.71
N ASP A 417 22.01 27.75 -5.52
CA ASP A 417 23.18 27.57 -4.62
C ASP A 417 22.80 27.69 -3.13
N ASN A 418 21.70 28.36 -2.78
CA ASN A 418 21.17 28.48 -1.42
C ASN A 418 19.65 28.49 -1.41
N PRO A 419 18.99 27.36 -1.75
CA PRO A 419 17.55 27.34 -2.00
C PRO A 419 16.69 27.44 -0.76
N PHE A 420 17.22 27.13 0.41
CA PHE A 420 16.44 27.08 1.65
C PHE A 420 16.97 28.05 2.72
N PRO A 421 16.08 28.67 3.50
CA PRO A 421 16.50 29.47 4.65
C PRO A 421 17.22 28.59 5.69
N PRO A 422 17.98 29.19 6.62
CA PRO A 422 18.62 28.46 7.71
C PRO A 422 17.62 27.56 8.47
N ILE A 423 18.12 26.42 8.96
CA ILE A 423 17.31 25.48 9.74
C ILE A 423 16.98 26.11 11.09
N GLN A 424 15.68 26.17 11.39
CA GLN A 424 15.17 26.57 12.68
C GLN A 424 14.35 25.43 13.29
N VAL A 425 14.71 24.99 14.49
CA VAL A 425 13.91 24.03 15.26
C VAL A 425 12.86 24.82 16.03
N VAL A 426 11.59 24.64 15.64
CA VAL A 426 10.47 25.30 16.32
C VAL A 426 9.74 24.31 17.23
N LYS A 427 9.33 24.78 18.42
CA LYS A 427 8.54 24.00 19.38
C LYS A 427 7.35 24.82 19.86
N PRO A 428 6.31 24.99 19.03
CA PRO A 428 5.15 25.80 19.36
C PRO A 428 4.39 25.23 20.56
N ARG A 429 4.12 26.05 21.57
CA ARG A 429 3.36 25.66 22.77
C ARG A 429 1.97 26.30 22.84
N THR A 430 1.76 27.36 22.11
CA THR A 430 0.49 28.08 22.02
C THR A 430 -0.09 28.03 20.63
N THR A 431 -1.39 28.28 20.52
CA THR A 431 -2.08 28.39 19.24
C THR A 431 -1.49 29.49 18.36
N ALA A 432 -1.09 30.62 18.96
CA ALA A 432 -0.48 31.73 18.25
C ALA A 432 0.89 31.37 17.65
N GLU A 433 1.76 30.75 18.44
CA GLU A 433 3.06 30.26 17.97
C GLU A 433 2.92 29.20 16.87
N LEU A 434 1.94 28.29 17.03
CA LEU A 434 1.65 27.26 16.02
C LEU A 434 1.17 27.88 14.71
N ASN A 435 0.28 28.87 14.77
CA ASN A 435 -0.22 29.57 13.60
C ASN A 435 0.88 30.40 12.91
N ALA A 436 1.80 30.99 13.69
CA ALA A 436 2.93 31.73 13.13
C ALA A 436 3.98 30.79 12.48
N ALA A 437 4.26 29.66 13.10
CA ALA A 437 5.25 28.69 12.60
C ALA A 437 4.75 27.90 11.38
N ASN A 438 3.43 27.75 11.22
CA ASN A 438 2.77 27.02 10.12
C ASN A 438 3.43 25.66 9.79
N PRO A 439 3.70 24.77 10.75
CA PRO A 439 4.27 23.48 10.45
C PRO A 439 3.18 22.52 9.93
N ARG A 440 3.62 21.40 9.37
CA ARG A 440 2.73 20.25 9.21
C ARG A 440 2.34 19.71 10.58
N VAL A 441 1.04 19.57 10.84
CA VAL A 441 0.52 19.09 12.11
C VAL A 441 -0.15 17.74 11.93
N LEU A 442 0.18 16.81 12.82
CA LEU A 442 -0.43 15.49 12.92
C LEU A 442 -1.04 15.34 14.31
N GLY A 443 -2.30 14.94 14.37
CA GLY A 443 -3.01 14.67 15.61
C GLY A 443 -3.65 13.30 15.60
N HIS A 444 -3.51 12.58 16.68
CA HIS A 444 -4.19 11.31 16.92
C HIS A 444 -5.26 11.50 17.97
N SER A 445 -6.45 10.95 17.75
CA SER A 445 -7.52 10.99 18.75
C SER A 445 -7.05 10.43 20.09
N TRP A 446 -7.32 11.14 21.18
CA TRP A 446 -6.95 10.70 22.52
C TRP A 446 -7.80 9.51 22.99
N GLU A 447 -9.03 9.41 22.52
CA GLU A 447 -9.89 8.26 22.83
C GLU A 447 -9.36 6.95 22.23
N ASN A 448 -8.70 7.00 21.09
CA ASN A 448 -7.96 5.87 20.51
C ASN A 448 -8.71 4.52 20.61
N GLU A 449 -10.01 4.54 20.29
CA GLU A 449 -10.87 3.34 20.38
C GLU A 449 -10.28 2.18 19.55
N THR A 450 -10.25 0.99 20.17
CA THR A 450 -9.67 -0.18 19.52
C THR A 450 -10.53 -0.64 18.35
N PRO A 451 -9.97 -0.77 17.15
CA PRO A 451 -10.68 -1.32 16.00
C PRO A 451 -11.06 -2.79 16.23
N TYR A 452 -12.21 -3.20 15.70
CA TYR A 452 -12.64 -4.59 15.75
C TYR A 452 -13.46 -5.00 14.53
N PHE A 453 -13.47 -6.30 14.27
CA PHE A 453 -14.32 -6.95 13.29
C PHE A 453 -15.41 -7.76 13.99
N GLU A 454 -16.63 -7.58 13.55
CA GLU A 454 -17.71 -8.53 13.71
C GLU A 454 -17.76 -9.40 12.45
N THR A 455 -17.82 -10.71 12.61
CA THR A 455 -17.95 -11.65 11.50
C THR A 455 -19.06 -12.64 11.77
N TRP A 456 -19.83 -12.98 10.75
CA TRP A 456 -20.86 -14.01 10.84
C TRP A 456 -20.92 -14.81 9.55
N THR A 457 -21.18 -16.10 9.69
CA THR A 457 -21.29 -17.01 8.57
C THR A 457 -22.40 -18.00 8.78
N LEU A 458 -23.05 -18.39 7.69
CA LEU A 458 -23.95 -19.53 7.64
C LEU A 458 -23.62 -20.33 6.39
N ASN A 459 -23.30 -21.61 6.54
CA ASN A 459 -22.85 -22.49 5.47
C ASN A 459 -23.69 -23.74 5.46
N ILE A 460 -24.16 -24.16 4.29
CA ILE A 460 -24.83 -25.42 4.01
C ILE A 460 -23.96 -26.22 3.07
N GLU A 461 -23.49 -27.37 3.52
CA GLU A 461 -22.67 -28.30 2.76
C GLU A 461 -23.47 -29.57 2.50
N ARG A 462 -23.53 -29.97 1.22
CA ARG A 462 -24.25 -31.16 0.77
C ARG A 462 -23.36 -32.02 -0.10
N GLN A 463 -23.14 -33.25 0.33
CA GLN A 463 -22.55 -34.29 -0.51
C GLN A 463 -23.61 -34.79 -1.48
N LEU A 464 -23.49 -34.38 -2.76
CA LEU A 464 -24.41 -34.78 -3.84
C LEU A 464 -24.16 -36.21 -4.32
N HIS A 465 -22.88 -36.61 -4.28
CA HIS A 465 -22.39 -37.93 -4.66
C HIS A 465 -21.09 -38.20 -3.89
N GLU A 466 -20.59 -39.43 -3.86
CA GLU A 466 -19.32 -39.76 -3.15
C GLU A 466 -18.14 -38.86 -3.54
N THR A 467 -18.12 -38.43 -4.80
CA THR A 467 -17.07 -37.56 -5.36
C THR A 467 -17.51 -36.10 -5.56
N ARG A 468 -18.74 -35.73 -5.23
CA ARG A 468 -19.27 -34.38 -5.48
C ARG A 468 -19.79 -33.74 -4.22
N LEU A 469 -19.27 -32.55 -3.95
CA LEU A 469 -19.67 -31.74 -2.79
C LEU A 469 -20.15 -30.38 -3.30
N TRP A 470 -21.29 -29.95 -2.81
CA TRP A 470 -21.81 -28.62 -3.04
C TRP A 470 -21.91 -27.86 -1.71
N GLU A 471 -21.49 -26.63 -1.74
CA GLU A 471 -21.48 -25.72 -0.60
C GLU A 471 -22.11 -24.39 -1.00
N VAL A 472 -22.99 -23.88 -0.15
CA VAL A 472 -23.56 -22.54 -0.25
C VAL A 472 -23.37 -21.85 1.09
N ALA A 473 -22.76 -20.68 1.08
CA ALA A 473 -22.48 -19.91 2.27
C ALA A 473 -22.93 -18.46 2.12
N TYR A 474 -23.47 -17.92 3.17
CA TYR A 474 -23.57 -16.50 3.39
C TYR A 474 -22.48 -16.08 4.37
N ALA A 475 -21.68 -15.09 3.98
CA ALA A 475 -20.64 -14.49 4.81
C ALA A 475 -20.89 -12.99 4.95
N GLY A 476 -20.85 -12.50 6.18
CA GLY A 476 -20.93 -11.08 6.47
C GLY A 476 -19.83 -10.65 7.41
N SER A 477 -19.41 -9.41 7.29
CA SER A 477 -18.51 -8.78 8.26
C SER A 477 -18.77 -7.29 8.38
N ARG A 478 -18.49 -6.77 9.56
CA ARG A 478 -18.51 -5.34 9.85
C ARG A 478 -17.26 -4.97 10.61
N ALA A 479 -16.50 -4.01 10.11
CA ALA A 479 -15.38 -3.43 10.84
C ALA A 479 -15.79 -2.09 11.41
N ILE A 480 -15.40 -1.82 12.63
CA ILE A 480 -15.79 -0.65 13.43
C ILE A 480 -14.52 -0.06 14.03
N HIS A 481 -14.53 1.26 14.25
CA HIS A 481 -13.38 2.03 14.74
C HIS A 481 -12.14 1.92 13.84
N LEU A 482 -12.34 1.71 12.54
CA LEU A 482 -11.23 1.74 11.60
C LEU A 482 -10.60 3.12 11.56
N VAL A 483 -9.29 3.15 11.55
CA VAL A 483 -8.52 4.40 11.52
C VAL A 483 -8.74 5.12 10.19
N PHE A 484 -8.98 6.41 10.27
CA PHE A 484 -9.22 7.30 9.16
C PHE A 484 -8.41 8.59 9.35
N ALA A 485 -7.60 8.96 8.36
CA ALA A 485 -6.81 10.18 8.37
C ALA A 485 -7.44 11.23 7.44
N TYR A 486 -7.64 12.45 7.93
CA TYR A 486 -8.20 13.56 7.18
C TYR A 486 -7.62 14.89 7.63
N ASN A 487 -7.78 15.94 6.81
CA ASN A 487 -7.39 17.29 7.23
C ASN A 487 -8.50 17.92 8.09
N ALA A 488 -8.27 18.02 9.40
CA ALA A 488 -9.21 18.64 10.33
C ALA A 488 -9.37 20.17 10.11
N ASN A 489 -8.41 20.79 9.43
CA ASN A 489 -8.45 22.23 9.08
C ASN A 489 -8.71 22.43 7.60
N GLU A 490 -9.59 21.60 7.01
CA GLU A 490 -9.95 21.72 5.59
C GLU A 490 -10.59 23.06 5.27
N VAL A 491 -10.41 23.51 4.05
CA VAL A 491 -11.03 24.73 3.51
C VAL A 491 -12.47 24.41 3.11
N GLN A 492 -13.42 25.19 3.63
CA GLN A 492 -14.83 25.04 3.25
C GLN A 492 -15.12 25.79 1.93
N PRO A 493 -16.07 25.32 1.10
CA PRO A 493 -16.57 26.09 -0.03
C PRO A 493 -17.11 27.45 0.44
N GLY A 494 -16.86 28.52 -0.33
CA GLY A 494 -17.32 29.84 0.05
C GLY A 494 -16.50 30.95 -0.60
N PRO A 495 -16.94 32.18 -0.49
CA PRO A 495 -16.18 33.35 -0.92
C PRO A 495 -15.05 33.67 0.07
N GLY A 496 -14.07 34.46 -0.39
CA GLY A 496 -12.96 34.91 0.45
C GLY A 496 -11.67 34.08 0.33
N SER A 497 -10.71 34.40 1.19
CA SER A 497 -9.39 33.75 1.19
C SER A 497 -9.45 32.32 1.73
N LEU A 498 -8.43 31.51 1.40
CA LEU A 498 -8.31 30.15 1.96
C LEU A 498 -8.27 30.19 3.49
N ALA A 499 -7.53 31.12 4.06
CA ALA A 499 -7.35 31.27 5.50
C ALA A 499 -8.69 31.54 6.21
N SER A 500 -9.54 32.42 5.65
CA SER A 500 -10.85 32.77 6.25
C SER A 500 -11.90 31.65 6.19
N ARG A 501 -11.66 30.62 5.36
CA ARG A 501 -12.60 29.50 5.15
C ARG A 501 -12.17 28.20 5.80
N ARG A 502 -11.05 28.21 6.54
CA ARG A 502 -10.61 27.02 7.30
C ARG A 502 -11.52 26.74 8.49
N LEU A 503 -11.70 25.46 8.81
CA LEU A 503 -12.57 25.05 9.93
C LEU A 503 -12.04 25.51 11.29
N LEU A 504 -10.73 25.47 11.51
CA LEU A 504 -10.11 25.88 12.77
C LEU A 504 -9.55 27.30 12.65
N GLN A 505 -10.42 28.31 12.75
CA GLN A 505 -10.10 29.73 12.52
C GLN A 505 -8.88 30.27 13.31
N PRO A 506 -8.65 29.94 14.59
CA PRO A 506 -7.43 30.35 15.30
C PRO A 506 -6.12 29.84 14.65
N LEU A 507 -6.23 28.84 13.77
CA LEU A 507 -5.14 28.24 13.01
C LEU A 507 -5.29 28.46 11.50
N SER A 508 -5.72 29.65 11.11
CA SER A 508 -6.01 30.02 9.73
C SER A 508 -4.81 29.88 8.78
N ASN A 509 -3.58 30.02 9.27
CA ASN A 509 -2.36 29.84 8.49
C ASN A 509 -1.92 28.39 8.40
N VAL A 510 -2.30 27.51 9.37
CA VAL A 510 -1.89 26.10 9.37
C VAL A 510 -2.72 25.33 8.35
N ALA A 511 -2.14 25.10 7.18
CA ALA A 511 -2.84 24.54 6.02
C ALA A 511 -3.31 23.10 6.23
N ASN A 512 -2.49 22.29 6.89
CA ASN A 512 -2.73 20.85 7.05
C ASN A 512 -2.60 20.45 8.52
N ILE A 513 -3.73 20.14 9.13
CA ILE A 513 -3.81 19.49 10.43
C ILE A 513 -4.43 18.11 10.20
N ILE A 514 -3.57 17.13 10.00
CA ILE A 514 -4.02 15.76 9.74
C ILE A 514 -4.44 15.12 11.05
N GLN A 515 -5.71 14.83 11.17
CA GLN A 515 -6.28 14.07 12.28
C GLN A 515 -6.39 12.60 11.91
N ILE A 516 -5.90 11.75 12.80
CA ILE A 516 -6.04 10.29 12.77
C ILE A 516 -7.09 9.90 13.81
N ASP A 517 -8.18 9.28 13.37
CA ASP A 517 -9.38 9.12 14.19
C ASP A 517 -10.06 7.77 13.88
N PRO A 518 -10.54 7.01 14.89
CA PRO A 518 -11.21 5.73 14.71
C PRO A 518 -12.69 5.85 14.31
N ARG A 519 -13.01 6.72 13.34
CA ARG A 519 -14.40 6.98 12.89
C ARG A 519 -14.85 6.17 11.67
N ASN A 520 -13.95 5.47 11.01
CA ASN A 520 -14.29 4.75 9.80
C ASN A 520 -14.91 3.39 10.12
N MET A 521 -15.73 2.92 9.21
CA MET A 521 -16.35 1.60 9.29
C MET A 521 -16.45 0.99 7.89
N SER A 522 -16.49 -0.33 7.85
CA SER A 522 -16.82 -1.07 6.63
C SER A 522 -17.84 -2.16 6.91
N VAL A 523 -18.60 -2.53 5.89
CA VAL A 523 -19.53 -3.65 5.95
C VAL A 523 -19.44 -4.46 4.66
N TYR A 524 -19.41 -5.77 4.79
CA TYR A 524 -19.40 -6.71 3.66
C TYR A 524 -20.52 -7.73 3.83
N HIS A 525 -21.18 -8.05 2.72
CA HIS A 525 -22.13 -9.15 2.59
C HIS A 525 -21.81 -9.93 1.31
N GLY A 526 -21.77 -11.25 1.40
CA GLY A 526 -21.48 -12.09 0.25
C GLY A 526 -22.22 -13.43 0.30
N LEU A 527 -22.82 -13.79 -0.82
CA LEU A 527 -23.26 -15.15 -1.10
C LEU A 527 -22.11 -15.85 -1.83
N GLN A 528 -21.71 -16.99 -1.34
CA GLN A 528 -20.63 -17.80 -1.90
C GLN A 528 -21.18 -19.19 -2.21
N THR A 529 -20.83 -19.74 -3.37
CA THR A 529 -21.16 -21.13 -3.67
C THR A 529 -19.95 -21.82 -4.28
N LYS A 530 -19.78 -23.08 -3.94
CA LYS A 530 -18.66 -23.90 -4.37
C LYS A 530 -19.13 -25.30 -4.71
N LEU A 531 -18.77 -25.77 -5.91
CA LEU A 531 -19.00 -27.14 -6.35
C LEU A 531 -17.64 -27.81 -6.58
N VAL A 532 -17.41 -28.88 -5.84
CA VAL A 532 -16.18 -29.68 -5.93
C VAL A 532 -16.51 -31.04 -6.52
N LYS A 533 -15.79 -31.45 -7.54
CA LYS A 533 -15.72 -32.84 -7.98
C LYS A 533 -14.32 -33.36 -7.68
N ARG A 534 -14.20 -34.31 -6.76
CA ARG A 534 -12.95 -35.04 -6.51
C ARG A 534 -12.59 -35.87 -7.73
N TYR A 535 -11.32 -36.16 -7.89
CA TYR A 535 -10.84 -36.95 -9.01
C TYR A 535 -11.60 -38.28 -9.13
N SER A 536 -12.28 -38.47 -10.25
CA SER A 536 -12.91 -39.73 -10.62
C SER A 536 -13.19 -39.76 -12.13
N HIS A 537 -12.96 -40.89 -12.75
CA HIS A 537 -13.12 -41.06 -14.22
C HIS A 537 -12.30 -40.03 -15.02
N GLY A 538 -11.07 -39.72 -14.57
CA GLY A 538 -10.18 -38.81 -15.25
C GLY A 538 -10.48 -37.34 -15.06
N LEU A 539 -11.49 -36.94 -14.29
CA LEU A 539 -11.91 -35.56 -14.16
C LEU A 539 -12.00 -35.14 -12.68
N GLN A 540 -11.33 -34.03 -12.32
CA GLN A 540 -11.62 -33.25 -11.14
C GLN A 540 -11.87 -31.80 -11.50
N PHE A 541 -12.70 -31.12 -10.74
CA PHE A 541 -12.89 -29.67 -10.88
C PHE A 541 -13.36 -29.01 -9.57
N LEU A 542 -13.12 -27.73 -9.50
CA LEU A 542 -13.68 -26.82 -8.50
C LEU A 542 -14.27 -25.63 -9.23
N VAL A 543 -15.54 -25.36 -8.99
CA VAL A 543 -16.24 -24.16 -9.43
C VAL A 543 -16.58 -23.35 -8.20
N SER A 544 -16.17 -22.10 -8.13
CA SER A 544 -16.54 -21.17 -7.07
C SER A 544 -17.13 -19.90 -7.67
N TYR A 545 -18.16 -19.39 -7.00
CA TYR A 545 -18.80 -18.14 -7.37
C TYR A 545 -19.11 -17.32 -6.11
N THR A 546 -18.83 -16.04 -6.19
CA THR A 546 -19.12 -15.07 -5.14
C THR A 546 -19.94 -13.92 -5.72
N PHE A 547 -21.05 -13.63 -5.08
CA PHE A 547 -21.79 -12.40 -5.25
C PHE A 547 -21.66 -11.59 -3.97
N GLY A 548 -20.98 -10.45 -4.02
CA GLY A 548 -20.62 -9.68 -2.83
C GLY A 548 -20.84 -8.19 -2.98
N LYS A 549 -20.92 -7.53 -1.83
CA LYS A 549 -20.97 -6.08 -1.72
C LYS A 549 -20.20 -5.61 -0.50
N SER A 550 -19.25 -4.70 -0.72
CA SER A 550 -18.48 -4.04 0.32
C SER A 550 -18.74 -2.54 0.28
N LEU A 551 -19.04 -1.94 1.44
CA LEU A 551 -19.29 -0.52 1.62
C LEU A 551 -18.41 0.02 2.74
N ASP A 552 -17.85 1.22 2.57
CA ASP A 552 -17.08 1.96 3.58
C ASP A 552 -17.23 3.48 3.41
N PHE A 553 -16.53 4.27 4.23
CA PHE A 553 -16.42 5.73 4.05
C PHE A 553 -15.17 6.15 3.28
N GLY A 554 -14.42 5.20 2.73
CA GLY A 554 -13.19 5.42 1.97
C GLY A 554 -11.94 5.12 2.79
N GLY A 555 -10.83 5.02 2.07
CA GLY A 555 -9.52 4.85 2.67
C GLY A 555 -8.87 6.19 2.99
N SER A 556 -8.00 6.22 3.99
CA SER A 556 -7.08 7.32 4.18
C SER A 556 -5.99 7.32 3.10
N ALA A 557 -5.43 8.47 2.80
CA ALA A 557 -4.23 8.58 1.96
C ALA A 557 -3.06 7.72 2.49
N ALA A 558 -3.01 7.48 3.80
CA ALA A 558 -1.99 6.66 4.45
C ALA A 558 -2.18 5.14 4.25
N SER A 559 -3.38 4.67 3.90
CA SER A 559 -3.70 3.23 3.76
C SER A 559 -3.78 2.73 2.33
N GLY A 560 -3.34 3.54 1.35
CA GLY A 560 -3.43 3.15 -0.06
C GLY A 560 -4.89 2.94 -0.50
N GLY A 561 -5.81 3.70 0.08
CA GLY A 561 -7.24 3.63 -0.22
C GLY A 561 -7.46 3.74 -1.71
N GLY A 562 -7.93 2.67 -2.32
CA GLY A 562 -8.08 2.46 -3.74
C GLY A 562 -8.72 3.63 -4.52
N GLN A 563 -9.15 3.39 -5.73
CA GLN A 563 -9.69 4.41 -6.67
C GLN A 563 -10.93 5.19 -6.17
N THR A 564 -11.44 4.88 -4.97
CA THR A 564 -12.62 5.53 -4.42
C THR A 564 -12.35 6.62 -3.36
N GLY A 565 -11.09 6.86 -2.99
CA GLY A 565 -10.69 7.96 -2.08
C GLY A 565 -11.50 8.05 -0.77
N GLY A 566 -11.42 9.19 -0.10
CA GLY A 566 -12.17 9.53 1.12
C GLY A 566 -13.47 10.32 0.84
N PRO A 567 -14.19 10.74 1.92
CA PRO A 567 -15.34 11.63 1.82
C PRO A 567 -14.92 13.00 1.27
N GLN A 568 -15.87 13.73 0.70
CA GLN A 568 -15.65 15.08 0.17
C GLN A 568 -15.30 16.10 1.27
N THR A 569 -15.91 15.94 2.44
CA THR A 569 -15.70 16.80 3.60
C THR A 569 -15.80 16.02 4.90
N ILE A 570 -15.06 16.45 5.89
CA ILE A 570 -15.12 15.87 7.25
C ILE A 570 -16.34 16.31 8.04
N THR A 571 -16.98 17.40 7.64
CA THR A 571 -18.21 17.90 8.28
C THR A 571 -19.41 17.00 7.97
N ASN A 572 -19.32 16.20 6.89
CA ASN A 572 -20.33 15.21 6.52
C ASN A 572 -19.71 13.92 5.99
N ILE A 573 -19.05 13.17 6.87
CA ILE A 573 -18.41 11.88 6.53
C ILE A 573 -19.43 10.88 5.97
N ARG A 574 -20.69 10.94 6.45
CA ARG A 574 -21.74 10.01 6.02
C ARG A 574 -22.09 10.12 4.54
N ALA A 575 -21.98 11.31 3.94
CA ALA A 575 -22.13 11.50 2.50
C ALA A 575 -21.05 10.74 1.69
N GLY A 576 -19.92 10.44 2.31
CA GLY A 576 -18.84 9.64 1.72
C GLY A 576 -19.09 8.13 1.75
N ARG A 577 -20.21 7.62 2.29
CA ARG A 577 -20.48 6.18 2.26
C ARG A 577 -20.72 5.68 0.85
N GLY A 578 -19.90 4.77 0.40
CA GLY A 578 -19.95 4.22 -0.95
C GLY A 578 -19.29 2.86 -1.05
N PRO A 579 -19.28 2.25 -2.25
CA PRO A 579 -18.56 1.00 -2.48
C PRO A 579 -17.08 1.14 -2.13
N SER A 580 -16.54 0.11 -1.45
CA SER A 580 -15.10 0.02 -1.18
C SER A 580 -14.32 -0.06 -2.47
N GLY A 581 -13.13 0.55 -2.55
CA GLY A 581 -12.31 0.55 -3.78
C GLY A 581 -11.91 -0.83 -4.31
N TYR A 582 -12.05 -1.86 -3.48
CA TYR A 582 -11.82 -3.27 -3.80
C TYR A 582 -13.12 -4.08 -3.98
N ASP A 583 -14.30 -3.43 -3.99
CA ASP A 583 -15.58 -4.09 -4.20
C ASP A 583 -15.64 -4.75 -5.59
N VAL A 584 -15.89 -6.05 -5.61
CA VAL A 584 -16.12 -6.85 -6.81
C VAL A 584 -17.45 -7.55 -6.67
N LYS A 585 -18.42 -7.14 -7.47
CA LYS A 585 -19.80 -7.60 -7.32
C LYS A 585 -19.99 -9.07 -7.66
N HIS A 586 -19.37 -9.53 -8.73
CA HIS A 586 -19.43 -10.92 -9.18
C HIS A 586 -18.02 -11.43 -9.47
N ARG A 587 -17.69 -12.57 -8.90
CA ARG A 587 -16.45 -13.29 -9.17
C ARG A 587 -16.73 -14.78 -9.34
N GLY A 588 -16.38 -15.33 -10.49
CA GLY A 588 -16.43 -16.77 -10.78
C GLY A 588 -15.03 -17.30 -11.06
N VAL A 589 -14.71 -18.46 -10.51
CA VAL A 589 -13.46 -19.17 -10.79
C VAL A 589 -13.78 -20.64 -11.04
N VAL A 590 -13.27 -21.17 -12.13
CA VAL A 590 -13.35 -22.59 -12.47
C VAL A 590 -11.93 -23.12 -12.61
N SER A 591 -11.56 -24.11 -11.82
CA SER A 591 -10.31 -24.85 -11.99
C SER A 591 -10.60 -26.31 -12.26
N TYR A 592 -9.88 -26.91 -13.20
CA TYR A 592 -10.10 -28.29 -13.59
C TYR A 592 -8.80 -28.99 -14.01
N VAL A 593 -8.82 -30.29 -13.83
CA VAL A 593 -7.85 -31.25 -14.39
C VAL A 593 -8.60 -32.37 -15.03
N TYR A 594 -8.35 -32.57 -16.30
CA TYR A 594 -9.01 -33.61 -17.10
C TYR A 594 -7.99 -34.47 -17.84
N GLU A 595 -7.88 -35.73 -17.47
CA GLU A 595 -7.15 -36.71 -18.23
C GLU A 595 -8.01 -37.12 -19.45
N LEU A 596 -7.49 -36.88 -20.63
CA LEU A 596 -8.22 -37.20 -21.84
C LEU A 596 -8.49 -38.72 -21.92
N PRO A 597 -9.67 -39.12 -22.40
CA PRO A 597 -10.13 -40.50 -22.36
C PRO A 597 -9.52 -41.36 -23.47
N PHE A 598 -8.25 -41.08 -23.81
CA PHE A 598 -7.50 -41.81 -24.84
C PHE A 598 -6.33 -42.57 -24.22
N GLY A 599 -6.00 -43.78 -24.74
CA GLY A 599 -4.85 -44.56 -24.31
C GLY A 599 -5.22 -45.81 -23.52
N ARG A 600 -4.19 -46.44 -22.93
CA ARG A 600 -4.31 -47.71 -22.21
C ARG A 600 -5.26 -47.57 -21.00
N ASN A 601 -6.21 -48.51 -20.89
CA ASN A 601 -7.26 -48.51 -19.85
C ASN A 601 -8.20 -47.27 -19.89
N LYS A 602 -8.27 -46.61 -21.03
CA LYS A 602 -9.20 -45.48 -21.28
C LYS A 602 -10.30 -45.92 -22.27
N LYS A 603 -11.30 -45.05 -22.43
CA LYS A 603 -12.47 -45.34 -23.28
C LYS A 603 -12.11 -45.54 -24.76
N TRP A 604 -11.13 -44.78 -25.28
CA TRP A 604 -10.73 -44.79 -26.68
C TRP A 604 -9.22 -45.05 -26.82
N VAL A 605 -8.84 -45.69 -27.97
CA VAL A 605 -7.45 -46.03 -28.31
C VAL A 605 -6.81 -46.97 -27.25
N ASN A 606 -7.62 -47.91 -26.71
CA ASN A 606 -7.21 -48.87 -25.70
C ASN A 606 -6.55 -50.11 -26.33
N ARG A 607 -5.55 -49.90 -27.18
CA ARG A 607 -4.74 -50.98 -27.80
C ARG A 607 -3.27 -50.61 -27.69
N PRO A 608 -2.39 -51.52 -27.25
CA PRO A 608 -0.96 -51.26 -27.24
C PRO A 608 -0.43 -50.96 -28.63
N GLY A 609 0.46 -49.99 -28.78
CA GLY A 609 1.06 -49.61 -30.04
C GLY A 609 1.34 -48.12 -30.17
N TRP A 610 1.77 -47.71 -31.35
CA TRP A 610 2.10 -46.31 -31.63
C TRP A 610 0.91 -45.35 -31.43
N SER A 611 -0.30 -45.79 -31.81
CA SER A 611 -1.51 -44.98 -31.63
C SER A 611 -1.79 -44.65 -30.14
N GLU A 612 -1.57 -45.62 -29.24
CA GLU A 612 -1.72 -45.43 -27.81
C GLU A 612 -0.64 -44.48 -27.26
N LYS A 613 0.62 -44.65 -27.64
CA LYS A 613 1.71 -43.79 -27.22
C LYS A 613 1.50 -42.34 -27.68
N PHE A 614 0.91 -42.13 -28.86
CA PHE A 614 0.65 -40.79 -29.40
C PHE A 614 -0.62 -40.18 -28.82
N ALA A 615 -1.72 -40.89 -28.79
CA ALA A 615 -3.03 -40.39 -28.36
C ALA A 615 -3.26 -40.45 -26.82
N GLY A 616 -2.59 -41.41 -26.13
CA GLY A 616 -2.73 -41.58 -24.67
C GLY A 616 -1.89 -40.62 -23.86
N GLY A 617 -2.11 -40.55 -22.54
CA GLY A 617 -1.30 -39.78 -21.59
C GLY A 617 -1.45 -38.28 -21.67
N TRP A 618 -2.47 -37.78 -22.33
CA TRP A 618 -2.78 -36.36 -22.37
C TRP A 618 -3.64 -35.92 -21.19
N GLN A 619 -3.29 -34.77 -20.59
CA GLN A 619 -4.03 -34.13 -19.53
C GLN A 619 -4.22 -32.65 -19.86
N LEU A 620 -5.45 -32.18 -19.75
CA LEU A 620 -5.81 -30.79 -19.87
C LEU A 620 -6.12 -30.25 -18.48
N SER A 621 -5.48 -29.17 -18.08
CA SER A 621 -5.83 -28.45 -16.86
C SER A 621 -5.96 -26.97 -17.13
N GLY A 622 -6.74 -26.27 -16.31
CA GLY A 622 -6.89 -24.84 -16.50
C GLY A 622 -7.54 -24.15 -15.31
N ILE A 623 -7.40 -22.84 -15.32
CA ILE A 623 -8.07 -21.91 -14.42
C ILE A 623 -8.73 -20.83 -15.26
N THR A 624 -10.05 -20.71 -15.11
CA THR A 624 -10.83 -19.63 -15.72
C THR A 624 -11.29 -18.69 -14.64
N THR A 625 -11.00 -17.39 -14.77
CA THR A 625 -11.42 -16.35 -13.84
C THR A 625 -12.31 -15.35 -14.55
N LEU A 626 -13.48 -15.09 -13.98
CA LEU A 626 -14.43 -14.08 -14.44
C LEU A 626 -14.68 -13.09 -13.32
N THR A 627 -14.48 -11.79 -13.55
CA THR A 627 -14.73 -10.76 -12.56
C THR A 627 -15.43 -9.56 -13.17
N THR A 628 -16.34 -8.96 -12.41
CA THR A 628 -16.85 -7.62 -12.74
C THR A 628 -15.81 -6.55 -12.36
N GLY A 629 -15.97 -5.35 -12.94
CA GLY A 629 -15.10 -4.23 -12.64
C GLY A 629 -15.20 -3.74 -11.20
N ARG A 630 -14.26 -2.87 -10.83
CA ARG A 630 -14.18 -2.21 -9.52
C ARG A 630 -14.76 -0.80 -9.59
N PRO A 631 -15.31 -0.27 -8.48
CA PRO A 631 -15.82 1.09 -8.45
C PRO A 631 -14.69 2.12 -8.54
N PHE A 632 -15.01 3.28 -9.14
CA PHE A 632 -14.13 4.44 -9.18
C PHE A 632 -14.91 5.74 -8.98
N ASN A 633 -14.20 6.78 -8.53
CA ASN A 633 -14.75 8.12 -8.33
C ASN A 633 -14.64 8.97 -9.60
N VAL A 634 -15.62 9.83 -9.80
CA VAL A 634 -15.57 10.91 -10.78
C VAL A 634 -15.12 12.18 -10.06
N GLY A 635 -14.13 12.87 -10.62
CA GLY A 635 -13.58 14.11 -10.10
C GLY A 635 -13.61 15.24 -11.13
N LEU A 636 -13.14 16.42 -10.74
CA LEU A 636 -12.98 17.59 -11.62
C LEU A 636 -11.50 17.78 -11.94
N ALA A 637 -11.16 18.02 -13.21
CA ALA A 637 -9.79 18.30 -13.64
C ALA A 637 -9.29 19.66 -13.15
N GLN A 638 -10.19 20.62 -12.97
CA GLN A 638 -9.90 21.94 -12.41
C GLN A 638 -10.77 22.19 -11.19
N GLY A 639 -10.15 22.68 -10.11
CA GLY A 639 -10.87 23.06 -8.92
C GLY A 639 -11.74 24.29 -9.15
N VAL A 640 -13.04 24.19 -8.90
CA VAL A 640 -14.01 25.28 -9.09
C VAL A 640 -14.20 26.16 -7.84
N ASN A 641 -13.62 25.79 -6.70
CA ASN A 641 -13.83 26.42 -5.40
C ASN A 641 -12.53 26.71 -4.65
N ASN A 642 -11.55 27.25 -5.35
CA ASN A 642 -10.35 27.86 -4.77
C ASN A 642 -9.80 27.10 -3.54
N GLY A 643 -9.40 25.85 -3.74
CA GLY A 643 -8.71 25.02 -2.73
C GLY A 643 -9.58 24.12 -1.85
N ALA A 644 -10.92 24.20 -1.92
CA ALA A 644 -11.77 23.20 -1.26
C ALA A 644 -11.87 21.91 -2.10
N PRO A 645 -11.83 20.70 -1.50
CA PRO A 645 -12.04 19.45 -2.23
C PRO A 645 -13.48 19.37 -2.68
N ILE A 646 -13.72 19.24 -3.99
CA ILE A 646 -15.06 19.30 -4.57
C ILE A 646 -15.27 18.15 -5.55
N TRP A 647 -16.38 17.47 -5.36
CA TRP A 647 -16.90 16.51 -6.32
C TRP A 647 -17.75 17.22 -7.39
N PRO A 648 -17.91 16.65 -8.59
CA PRO A 648 -18.90 17.15 -9.54
C PRO A 648 -20.34 16.90 -9.05
N ASP A 649 -21.30 17.59 -9.65
CA ASP A 649 -22.69 17.21 -9.57
C ASP A 649 -23.01 16.12 -10.58
N ARG A 650 -23.78 15.13 -10.16
CA ARG A 650 -24.31 14.08 -11.01
C ARG A 650 -25.74 14.38 -11.39
N ILE A 651 -25.97 14.68 -12.67
CA ILE A 651 -27.28 15.04 -13.21
C ILE A 651 -28.01 13.89 -13.92
N ARG A 652 -27.26 12.80 -14.25
CA ARG A 652 -27.76 11.57 -14.87
C ARG A 652 -26.94 10.36 -14.39
N ARG A 653 -27.34 9.16 -14.81
CA ARG A 653 -26.66 7.90 -14.37
C ARG A 653 -25.19 7.82 -14.75
N GLY A 654 -24.79 8.34 -15.91
CA GLY A 654 -23.42 8.32 -16.39
C GLY A 654 -22.92 6.99 -16.94
N THR A 655 -23.73 5.93 -16.94
CA THR A 655 -23.39 4.65 -17.56
C THR A 655 -23.82 4.64 -19.04
N LEU A 656 -22.98 4.08 -19.91
CA LEU A 656 -23.29 3.86 -21.31
C LEU A 656 -23.82 2.44 -21.53
N PRO A 657 -24.72 2.24 -22.53
CA PRO A 657 -25.21 0.91 -22.90
C PRO A 657 -24.11 0.00 -23.44
N ASN A 658 -23.22 0.55 -24.27
CA ASN A 658 -22.11 -0.15 -24.92
C ASN A 658 -20.81 0.66 -24.68
N PRO A 659 -20.22 0.55 -23.50
CA PRO A 659 -18.97 1.25 -23.22
C PRO A 659 -17.81 0.61 -23.98
N ASP A 660 -16.86 1.41 -24.44
CA ASP A 660 -15.59 0.98 -25.03
C ASP A 660 -14.39 1.66 -24.36
N PRO A 661 -13.15 1.25 -24.62
CA PRO A 661 -11.98 1.85 -23.98
C PRO A 661 -11.76 3.34 -24.28
N TYR A 662 -12.34 3.89 -25.33
CA TYR A 662 -12.26 5.31 -25.67
C TYR A 662 -13.37 6.12 -25.02
N TYR A 663 -14.54 5.50 -24.73
CA TYR A 663 -15.72 6.10 -24.12
C TYR A 663 -16.33 5.13 -23.12
N TRP A 664 -15.76 5.07 -21.90
CA TRP A 664 -16.21 4.12 -20.87
C TRP A 664 -17.49 4.57 -20.15
N PHE A 665 -17.71 5.88 -20.03
CA PHE A 665 -18.89 6.43 -19.37
C PHE A 665 -19.30 7.76 -19.98
N ASP A 666 -20.56 8.17 -19.77
CA ASP A 666 -21.08 9.47 -20.19
C ASP A 666 -20.55 10.60 -19.28
N ALA A 667 -19.48 11.25 -19.72
CA ALA A 667 -18.89 12.37 -18.99
C ALA A 667 -19.84 13.58 -18.85
N THR A 668 -20.81 13.74 -19.77
CA THR A 668 -21.79 14.84 -19.73
C THR A 668 -22.86 14.67 -18.65
N ALA A 669 -22.91 13.49 -18.02
CA ALA A 669 -23.75 13.23 -16.86
C ALA A 669 -23.21 13.90 -15.57
N PHE A 670 -22.00 14.46 -15.62
CA PHE A 670 -21.30 15.05 -14.49
C PHE A 670 -20.91 16.48 -14.85
N VAL A 671 -21.28 17.43 -14.02
CA VAL A 671 -21.03 18.86 -14.24
C VAL A 671 -20.35 19.48 -13.01
N ALA A 672 -19.68 20.61 -13.21
CA ALA A 672 -19.16 21.37 -12.08
C ALA A 672 -20.34 21.87 -11.22
N PRO A 673 -20.27 21.74 -9.89
CA PRO A 673 -21.30 22.29 -9.01
C PRO A 673 -21.29 23.83 -9.08
N PRO A 674 -22.36 24.51 -8.64
CA PRO A 674 -22.38 25.93 -8.50
C PRO A 674 -21.19 26.46 -7.68
N PRO A 675 -20.66 27.65 -7.95
CA PRO A 675 -19.58 28.26 -7.17
C PRO A 675 -19.88 28.21 -5.65
N ASN A 676 -18.89 27.92 -4.84
CA ASN A 676 -18.99 27.92 -3.38
C ASN A 676 -19.95 26.86 -2.80
N THR A 677 -20.19 25.76 -3.52
CA THR A 677 -21.01 24.63 -3.04
C THR A 677 -20.26 23.31 -3.14
N TYR A 678 -20.71 22.32 -2.41
CA TYR A 678 -20.29 20.94 -2.56
C TYR A 678 -21.08 20.25 -3.67
N GLY A 679 -20.42 19.39 -4.43
CA GLY A 679 -21.10 18.53 -5.40
C GLY A 679 -21.74 17.28 -4.78
N ASN A 680 -22.59 16.61 -5.54
CA ASN A 680 -23.47 15.56 -5.06
C ASN A 680 -23.18 14.14 -5.60
N VAL A 681 -22.13 13.94 -6.40
CA VAL A 681 -21.91 12.67 -7.13
C VAL A 681 -21.84 11.42 -6.25
N GLY A 682 -21.31 11.53 -5.05
CA GLY A 682 -21.06 10.38 -4.18
C GLY A 682 -19.79 9.59 -4.59
N ARG A 683 -19.46 8.55 -3.78
CA ARG A 683 -18.30 7.70 -4.00
C ARG A 683 -18.65 6.43 -4.79
N GLY A 684 -17.73 6.03 -5.69
CA GLY A 684 -17.78 4.74 -6.38
C GLY A 684 -19.02 4.53 -7.23
N VAL A 685 -19.55 5.60 -7.87
CA VAL A 685 -20.81 5.55 -8.60
C VAL A 685 -20.72 4.87 -9.96
N LEU A 686 -19.51 4.68 -10.48
CA LEU A 686 -19.21 4.00 -11.73
C LEU A 686 -18.24 2.85 -11.51
N TYR A 687 -18.21 1.89 -12.43
CA TYR A 687 -17.38 0.68 -12.36
C TYR A 687 -16.48 0.59 -13.60
N SER A 688 -15.23 0.18 -13.39
CA SER A 688 -14.26 -0.13 -14.46
C SER A 688 -14.70 -1.36 -15.27
N PRO A 689 -14.02 -1.69 -16.39
CA PRO A 689 -14.19 -2.96 -17.04
C PRO A 689 -14.00 -4.16 -16.10
N GLY A 690 -14.78 -5.21 -16.28
CA GLY A 690 -14.46 -6.53 -15.76
C GLY A 690 -13.40 -7.20 -16.62
N HIS A 691 -12.93 -8.37 -16.20
CA HIS A 691 -12.05 -9.18 -17.03
C HIS A 691 -12.39 -10.65 -16.98
N VAL A 692 -12.05 -11.34 -18.07
CA VAL A 692 -12.16 -12.79 -18.23
C VAL A 692 -10.76 -13.28 -18.60
N ASN A 693 -10.24 -14.22 -17.81
CA ASN A 693 -8.93 -14.82 -18.05
C ASN A 693 -9.03 -16.34 -18.14
N PHE A 694 -8.31 -16.93 -19.10
CA PHE A 694 -8.20 -18.37 -19.29
C PHE A 694 -6.73 -18.76 -19.27
N ASP A 695 -6.31 -19.43 -18.20
CA ASP A 695 -4.99 -20.06 -18.11
C ASP A 695 -5.17 -21.56 -18.33
N VAL A 696 -4.46 -22.12 -19.31
CA VAL A 696 -4.62 -23.50 -19.73
C VAL A 696 -3.26 -24.18 -19.83
N SER A 697 -3.18 -25.41 -19.34
CA SER A 697 -1.99 -26.26 -19.42
C SER A 697 -2.35 -27.57 -20.10
N LEU A 698 -1.62 -27.91 -21.13
CA LEU A 698 -1.69 -29.21 -21.81
C LEU A 698 -0.43 -30.02 -21.48
N VAL A 699 -0.63 -31.16 -20.87
CA VAL A 699 0.45 -32.06 -20.45
C VAL A 699 0.36 -33.39 -21.22
N LYS A 700 1.49 -33.83 -21.71
CA LYS A 700 1.66 -35.15 -22.31
C LYS A 700 2.66 -35.97 -21.52
N ASN A 701 2.23 -37.12 -21.02
CA ASN A 701 3.09 -38.09 -20.35
C ASN A 701 3.36 -39.28 -21.26
N ILE A 702 4.62 -39.64 -21.44
CA ILE A 702 5.05 -40.84 -22.18
C ILE A 702 5.91 -41.68 -21.22
N THR A 703 5.46 -42.89 -20.94
CA THR A 703 6.21 -43.82 -20.06
C THR A 703 7.06 -44.75 -20.93
N PHE A 704 8.31 -44.95 -20.53
CA PHE A 704 9.25 -45.89 -21.15
C PHE A 704 9.62 -46.94 -20.08
N GLY A 705 9.05 -48.15 -20.22
CA GLY A 705 9.20 -49.16 -19.18
C GLY A 705 8.54 -48.75 -17.84
N GLU A 706 9.09 -49.26 -16.75
CA GLU A 706 8.53 -48.99 -15.40
C GLU A 706 9.20 -47.80 -14.66
N ARG A 707 10.35 -47.30 -15.13
CA ARG A 707 11.19 -46.35 -14.41
C ARG A 707 11.31 -44.96 -15.05
N MET A 708 11.07 -44.87 -16.36
CA MET A 708 11.28 -43.58 -17.04
C MET A 708 9.97 -42.98 -17.52
N ARG A 709 9.79 -41.69 -17.26
CA ARG A 709 8.66 -40.90 -17.74
C ARG A 709 9.15 -39.60 -18.37
N LEU A 710 8.79 -39.38 -19.62
CA LEU A 710 8.96 -38.11 -20.30
C LEU A 710 7.65 -37.34 -20.23
N GLN A 711 7.71 -36.15 -19.69
CA GLN A 711 6.58 -35.21 -19.62
C GLN A 711 6.86 -33.99 -20.48
N PHE A 712 6.03 -33.76 -21.46
CA PHE A 712 5.94 -32.51 -22.19
C PHE A 712 4.80 -31.69 -21.60
N ARG A 713 5.03 -30.37 -21.40
CA ARG A 713 4.04 -29.44 -20.88
C ARG A 713 4.03 -28.17 -21.72
N ALA A 714 2.84 -27.73 -22.10
CA ALA A 714 2.59 -26.45 -22.76
C ALA A 714 1.59 -25.66 -21.91
N ASP A 715 2.03 -24.53 -21.36
CA ASP A 715 1.20 -23.60 -20.59
C ASP A 715 0.89 -22.37 -21.42
N ALA A 716 -0.36 -21.95 -21.43
CA ALA A 716 -0.81 -20.72 -22.03
C ALA A 716 -1.51 -19.88 -20.95
N PHE A 717 -0.86 -18.81 -20.52
CA PHE A 717 -1.46 -17.81 -19.66
C PHE A 717 -2.18 -16.79 -20.53
N ASN A 718 -3.38 -16.38 -20.13
CA ASN A 718 -4.26 -15.54 -20.92
C ASN A 718 -4.40 -16.06 -22.37
N LEU A 719 -4.86 -17.30 -22.51
CA LEU A 719 -4.91 -18.06 -23.76
C LEU A 719 -5.48 -17.24 -24.94
N PHE A 720 -6.54 -16.49 -24.71
CA PHE A 720 -7.22 -15.70 -25.74
C PHE A 720 -6.65 -14.30 -25.94
N ASN A 721 -5.57 -13.94 -25.22
CA ASN A 721 -4.95 -12.61 -25.24
C ASN A 721 -5.96 -11.48 -24.99
N THR A 722 -6.86 -11.70 -24.03
CA THR A 722 -7.90 -10.72 -23.67
C THR A 722 -7.26 -9.65 -22.79
N PRO A 723 -7.29 -8.36 -23.18
CA PRO A 723 -6.70 -7.29 -22.38
C PRO A 723 -7.51 -7.09 -21.09
N ALA A 724 -6.84 -7.04 -19.96
CA ALA A 724 -7.42 -6.61 -18.68
C ALA A 724 -7.27 -5.09 -18.57
N PHE A 725 -8.30 -4.34 -18.91
CA PHE A 725 -8.27 -2.89 -18.92
C PHE A 725 -8.22 -2.30 -17.51
N GLY A 726 -7.43 -1.23 -17.36
CA GLY A 726 -7.36 -0.42 -16.16
C GLY A 726 -8.59 0.47 -15.92
N PHE A 727 -8.42 1.49 -15.11
CA PHE A 727 -9.48 2.45 -14.84
C PHE A 727 -9.54 3.52 -15.93
N PRO A 728 -10.74 4.01 -16.33
CA PRO A 728 -10.87 5.15 -17.20
C PRO A 728 -10.41 6.45 -16.50
N ASN A 729 -9.94 7.40 -17.28
CA ASN A 729 -9.75 8.75 -16.75
C ASN A 729 -11.12 9.34 -16.37
N ALA A 730 -11.32 9.60 -15.09
CA ALA A 730 -12.59 10.06 -14.53
C ALA A 730 -12.56 11.55 -14.14
N SER A 731 -11.60 12.34 -14.65
CA SER A 731 -11.47 13.78 -14.39
C SER A 731 -12.28 14.57 -15.41
N ILE A 732 -13.45 15.05 -15.02
CA ILE A 732 -14.32 15.88 -15.87
C ILE A 732 -13.60 17.18 -16.22
N GLY A 733 -13.62 17.54 -17.50
CA GLY A 733 -12.84 18.66 -18.07
C GLY A 733 -11.46 18.26 -18.59
N SER A 734 -11.02 17.02 -18.40
CA SER A 734 -9.80 16.50 -19.05
C SER A 734 -10.06 16.17 -20.52
N PRO A 735 -9.10 16.42 -21.43
CA PRO A 735 -9.22 16.02 -22.86
C PRO A 735 -9.34 14.51 -23.08
N THR A 736 -8.94 13.71 -22.10
CA THR A 736 -8.96 12.24 -22.15
C THR A 736 -10.00 11.63 -21.21
N VAL A 737 -10.99 12.40 -20.76
CA VAL A 737 -12.06 11.92 -19.89
C VAL A 737 -12.80 10.74 -20.54
N GLY A 738 -13.07 9.71 -19.76
CA GLY A 738 -13.71 8.46 -20.22
C GLY A 738 -12.78 7.47 -20.90
N ARG A 739 -11.53 7.82 -21.21
CA ARG A 739 -10.58 6.93 -21.89
C ARG A 739 -9.83 6.05 -20.93
N ILE A 740 -9.59 4.81 -21.35
CA ILE A 740 -8.72 3.84 -20.68
C ILE A 740 -7.41 3.78 -21.44
N THR A 741 -6.30 4.11 -20.80
CA THR A 741 -4.98 4.19 -21.41
C THR A 741 -3.98 3.18 -20.83
N SER A 742 -4.43 2.32 -19.93
CA SER A 742 -3.57 1.32 -19.26
C SER A 742 -4.31 0.00 -19.05
N THR A 743 -3.56 -1.06 -18.86
CA THR A 743 -4.03 -2.36 -18.38
C THR A 743 -3.90 -2.46 -16.86
N LEU A 744 -4.56 -3.44 -16.25
CA LEU A 744 -4.40 -3.75 -14.83
C LEU A 744 -3.00 -4.31 -14.57
N ILE A 745 -2.35 -3.80 -13.53
CA ILE A 745 -1.04 -4.29 -13.10
C ILE A 745 -1.17 -5.73 -12.61
N GLY A 746 -0.27 -6.60 -13.07
CA GLY A 746 -0.21 -8.01 -12.66
C GLY A 746 -1.12 -8.95 -13.47
N ILE A 747 -1.73 -8.45 -14.55
CA ILE A 747 -2.42 -9.28 -15.55
C ILE A 747 -1.76 -8.96 -16.89
N ASP A 748 -0.88 -9.86 -17.32
CA ASP A 748 -0.07 -9.66 -18.50
C ASP A 748 -0.81 -10.10 -19.78
N ASN A 749 -0.24 -9.76 -20.92
CA ASN A 749 -0.66 -10.27 -22.21
C ASN A 749 -0.45 -11.79 -22.23
N ARG A 750 -0.91 -12.45 -23.33
CA ARG A 750 -0.71 -13.89 -23.48
C ARG A 750 0.78 -14.25 -23.39
N ASP A 751 1.07 -15.20 -22.49
CA ASP A 751 2.40 -15.78 -22.31
C ASP A 751 2.32 -17.29 -22.54
N LEU A 752 3.28 -17.84 -23.28
CA LEU A 752 3.37 -19.26 -23.62
C LEU A 752 4.66 -19.82 -23.04
N GLN A 753 4.53 -20.89 -22.27
CA GLN A 753 5.67 -21.59 -21.68
C GLN A 753 5.67 -23.06 -22.08
N PHE A 754 6.80 -23.56 -22.53
CA PHE A 754 7.00 -24.97 -22.85
C PHE A 754 8.05 -25.57 -21.92
N ALA A 755 7.77 -26.77 -21.43
CA ALA A 755 8.69 -27.50 -20.58
C ALA A 755 8.78 -28.97 -20.97
N LEU A 756 9.97 -29.54 -20.85
CA LEU A 756 10.24 -30.95 -21.01
C LEU A 756 10.92 -31.48 -19.76
N LYS A 757 10.33 -32.51 -19.14
CA LYS A 757 10.84 -33.11 -17.91
C LYS A 757 11.05 -34.60 -18.11
N LEU A 758 12.23 -35.09 -17.82
CA LEU A 758 12.53 -36.53 -17.78
C LEU A 758 12.63 -36.93 -16.30
N GLU A 759 11.84 -37.92 -15.93
CA GLU A 759 11.89 -38.58 -14.62
C GLU A 759 12.40 -40.01 -14.80
N PHE A 760 13.37 -40.39 -13.97
CA PHE A 760 14.02 -41.70 -14.01
C PHE A 760 14.27 -42.28 -12.62
#